data_963cf868705e5a7e9dc00202b2ccb9ea
#
_entry.id   963cf868705e5a7e9dc00202b2ccb9ea
#
_cell.length_a   1.000
_cell.length_b   1.000
_cell.length_c   1.000
_cell.angle_alpha   90.00
_cell.angle_beta   90.00
_cell.angle_gamma   90.00
#
_symmetry.space_group_name_H-M   'P 1'
#
loop_
_entity.id
_entity.type
_entity.pdbx_description
1 polymer ?
#
loop_
_entity_poly.entity_id
_entity_poly.type
_entity_poly.pdbx_seq_one_letter_code
_entity_poly.pdbx_strand_id
1 'polypeptide(L)'
;MKADDLREAYLAFFESKGCVRRPSDVLVPRWDPSVLFTPAGMNQFKDHFLGKCKLDFTRATTCQKCLRTGDIDNVGRTPRHHTFFEMLGNFSFGDYFKREAIHWAWEFLTARNWLNIAPEKLSITVYQEDDEAFRIWADEVGVPAARITRMGEDDNFWPASSPSQGPDGVCGPCSEIFYRMPDGSDVEIWNLVFTQFNRVGTPPDNLHPLPSRNIDTGMGLERTCAMLQGVDSNFHIDILRPLVEAVAEVCGRKYEPASDDGRRMRRIADHVRACTFAIHENVMPGNNEEKYVVKRLLRRAVLDGRQMGMQEPFLHRLPTTVAEMMRKPYPELADTVDRVGSVVKREEESFLATIDGGLARIENLFAAIGRSGSGVVKGTDAAELYTTYGFPPELLETLAAERNCGFDWPGFRAAMEEHGLKSGAGTRVEVFTSGPLDALKKTMHGSEFLGYDTTEAEGKVIGIIAQDALCEHLREVGHAAPVTLVLDRTPFYGESGGQVGDTGLIEWPGGAFEVTDTLREGGFMLHVGHLRSGSLELNAAVTARVDPDRRAALRRAHSATHLLHAALQHHLGPHAVQQGSKVDADLLRFDFAHGSAIDHDTLRQIEGMVNARVLAAVPVSARLLPLAEARHEGAMMLFGEKYPDVVRMVTMD
;
A
#
# COMPACT_ATOMS: atom_id res chain seq x y z
N MET A 1 17.47 22.56 15.29
CA MET A 1 16.53 22.91 14.18
C MET A 1 15.23 22.15 14.45
N LYS A 2 14.06 22.78 14.25
CA LYS A 2 12.75 22.11 14.38
C LYS A 2 12.45 21.26 13.13
N ALA A 3 11.56 20.28 13.27
CA ALA A 3 11.19 19.40 12.16
C ALA A 3 10.60 20.17 10.96
N ASP A 4 9.74 21.16 11.23
CA ASP A 4 9.17 22.01 10.17
C ASP A 4 10.21 22.83 9.43
N ASP A 5 11.21 23.33 10.16
CA ASP A 5 12.31 24.11 9.56
C ASP A 5 13.21 23.21 8.71
N LEU A 6 13.42 21.95 9.12
CA LEU A 6 14.18 20.98 8.34
C LEU A 6 13.45 20.60 7.04
N ARG A 7 12.12 20.36 7.11
CA ARG A 7 11.32 20.09 5.88
C ARG A 7 11.46 21.23 4.89
N GLU A 8 11.24 22.45 5.35
CA GLU A 8 11.31 23.63 4.47
C GLU A 8 12.72 23.89 3.96
N ALA A 9 13.74 23.76 4.80
CA ALA A 9 15.14 23.92 4.39
C ALA A 9 15.53 22.93 3.29
N TYR A 10 15.13 21.65 3.42
CA TYR A 10 15.40 20.62 2.42
C TYR A 10 14.70 20.93 1.09
N LEU A 11 13.40 21.18 1.13
CA LEU A 11 12.62 21.46 -0.07
C LEU A 11 13.12 22.73 -0.78
N ALA A 12 13.36 23.81 -0.04
CA ALA A 12 13.90 25.07 -0.59
C ALA A 12 15.31 24.92 -1.16
N PHE A 13 16.17 24.09 -0.53
CA PHE A 13 17.49 23.80 -1.07
C PHE A 13 17.39 23.15 -2.45
N PHE A 14 16.58 22.09 -2.60
CA PHE A 14 16.43 21.40 -3.87
C PHE A 14 15.65 22.20 -4.91
N GLU A 15 14.72 23.07 -4.51
CA GLU A 15 14.10 24.06 -5.42
C GLU A 15 15.19 25.00 -5.99
N SER A 16 16.14 25.44 -5.17
CA SER A 16 17.28 26.26 -5.64
C SER A 16 18.19 25.52 -6.64
N LYS A 17 18.14 24.19 -6.66
CA LYS A 17 18.82 23.33 -7.64
C LYS A 17 17.96 23.00 -8.87
N GLY A 18 16.78 23.61 -8.97
CA GLY A 18 15.83 23.45 -10.10
C GLY A 18 14.90 22.25 -9.96
N CYS A 19 14.77 21.64 -8.79
CA CYS A 19 13.79 20.59 -8.53
C CYS A 19 12.40 21.18 -8.37
N VAL A 20 11.41 20.51 -8.95
CA VAL A 20 9.98 20.82 -8.75
C VAL A 20 9.53 20.22 -7.43
N ARG A 21 8.98 21.04 -6.53
CA ARG A 21 8.38 20.55 -5.27
C ARG A 21 7.10 19.80 -5.58
N ARG A 22 7.05 18.52 -5.16
CA ARG A 22 5.88 17.66 -5.31
C ARG A 22 5.26 17.39 -3.95
N PRO A 23 3.92 17.33 -3.85
CA PRO A 23 3.26 16.93 -2.60
C PRO A 23 3.58 15.47 -2.27
N SER A 24 3.39 15.12 -0.99
CA SER A 24 3.40 13.72 -0.57
C SER A 24 2.27 12.96 -1.24
N ASP A 25 2.56 11.76 -1.73
CA ASP A 25 1.53 10.83 -2.18
C ASP A 25 0.84 10.15 -0.97
N VAL A 26 -0.20 9.37 -1.25
CA VAL A 26 -0.98 8.64 -0.25
C VAL A 26 -0.18 7.49 0.37
N LEU A 27 -0.60 7.07 1.58
CA LEU A 27 0.00 5.92 2.26
C LEU A 27 -0.32 4.59 1.59
N VAL A 28 -1.51 4.46 0.98
CA VAL A 28 -1.94 3.23 0.26
C VAL A 28 -2.11 3.56 -1.21
N PRO A 29 -1.06 3.34 -2.04
CA PRO A 29 -1.11 3.63 -3.47
C PRO A 29 -1.80 2.48 -4.21
N ARG A 30 -3.13 2.54 -4.34
CA ARG A 30 -3.94 1.51 -5.00
C ARG A 30 -3.59 1.28 -6.48
N TRP A 31 -2.91 2.25 -7.08
CA TRP A 31 -2.38 2.16 -8.44
C TRP A 31 -1.10 1.31 -8.54
N ASP A 32 -0.45 1.01 -7.42
CA ASP A 32 0.77 0.20 -7.35
C ASP A 32 0.55 -1.07 -6.53
N PRO A 33 0.12 -2.18 -7.13
CA PRO A 33 -0.15 -3.43 -6.41
C PRO A 33 1.11 -4.11 -5.86
N SER A 34 2.30 -3.61 -6.18
CA SER A 34 3.57 -4.18 -5.69
C SER A 34 3.86 -3.84 -4.23
N VAL A 35 3.14 -2.87 -3.65
CA VAL A 35 3.34 -2.42 -2.26
C VAL A 35 2.01 -2.30 -1.54
N LEU A 36 1.98 -2.72 -0.27
CA LEU A 36 0.81 -2.56 0.60
C LEU A 36 0.67 -1.12 1.11
N PHE A 37 1.79 -0.49 1.42
CA PHE A 37 1.90 0.91 1.82
C PHE A 37 3.08 1.54 1.10
N THR A 38 3.07 2.86 0.96
CA THR A 38 4.18 3.63 0.42
C THR A 38 5.41 3.52 1.33
N PRO A 39 6.46 2.77 0.94
CA PRO A 39 7.61 2.51 1.81
C PRO A 39 8.72 3.54 1.67
N ALA A 40 8.72 4.36 0.60
CA ALA A 40 9.79 5.30 0.25
C ALA A 40 9.29 6.42 -0.66
N GLY A 41 10.04 7.51 -0.73
CA GLY A 41 9.70 8.70 -1.52
C GLY A 41 9.63 8.45 -3.03
N MET A 42 10.38 7.47 -3.53
CA MET A 42 10.43 7.14 -4.95
C MET A 42 9.13 6.50 -5.49
N ASN A 43 8.27 6.01 -4.60
CA ASN A 43 7.12 5.19 -5.01
C ASN A 43 6.22 5.91 -6.03
N GLN A 44 5.90 7.19 -5.78
CA GLN A 44 5.10 8.01 -6.69
C GLN A 44 5.76 8.26 -8.05
N PHE A 45 7.05 7.98 -8.21
CA PHE A 45 7.85 8.23 -9.41
C PHE A 45 8.26 6.97 -10.18
N LYS A 46 7.76 5.78 -9.84
CA LYS A 46 8.14 4.51 -10.50
C LYS A 46 8.04 4.58 -12.04
N ASP A 47 6.94 5.14 -12.55
CA ASP A 47 6.73 5.27 -14.00
C ASP A 47 7.72 6.27 -14.65
N HIS A 48 8.15 7.29 -13.91
CA HIS A 48 9.19 8.23 -14.36
C HIS A 48 10.52 7.52 -14.54
N PHE A 49 10.94 6.72 -13.54
CA PHE A 49 12.19 5.93 -13.61
C PHE A 49 12.17 4.91 -14.74
N LEU A 50 11.02 4.29 -15.00
CA LEU A 50 10.83 3.29 -16.07
C LEU A 50 10.67 3.93 -17.47
N GLY A 51 10.56 5.26 -17.56
CA GLY A 51 10.30 5.96 -18.83
C GLY A 51 8.91 5.67 -19.41
N LYS A 52 7.94 5.27 -18.59
CA LYS A 52 6.58 4.90 -19.00
C LYS A 52 5.63 6.08 -19.11
N CYS A 53 6.01 7.26 -18.65
CA CYS A 53 5.20 8.46 -18.71
C CYS A 53 5.94 9.61 -19.41
N LYS A 54 5.18 10.57 -19.94
CA LYS A 54 5.75 11.81 -20.46
C LYS A 54 6.22 12.65 -19.27
N LEU A 55 7.48 13.09 -19.31
CA LEU A 55 8.05 13.95 -18.28
C LEU A 55 7.67 15.41 -18.54
N ASP A 56 7.03 16.05 -17.57
CA ASP A 56 6.79 17.48 -17.50
C ASP A 56 7.82 18.19 -16.62
N PHE A 57 8.65 17.40 -15.89
CA PHE A 57 9.83 17.83 -15.13
C PHE A 57 10.87 16.72 -15.12
N THR A 58 12.15 17.08 -15.02
CA THR A 58 13.28 16.13 -14.94
C THR A 58 13.89 16.05 -13.55
N ARG A 59 13.51 16.95 -12.65
CA ARG A 59 13.96 17.02 -11.26
C ARG A 59 12.79 17.23 -10.32
N ALA A 60 12.75 16.50 -9.23
CA ALA A 60 11.71 16.68 -8.22
C ALA A 60 12.28 16.64 -6.80
N THR A 61 11.55 17.21 -5.86
CA THR A 61 11.78 17.07 -4.41
C THR A 61 10.48 16.94 -3.67
N THR A 62 10.46 16.10 -2.63
CA THR A 62 9.26 15.88 -1.82
C THR A 62 9.61 15.55 -0.36
N CYS A 63 8.66 15.78 0.53
CA CYS A 63 8.61 15.19 1.87
C CYS A 63 7.48 14.16 1.87
N GLN A 64 7.82 12.88 1.72
CA GLN A 64 6.87 11.79 1.53
C GLN A 64 6.49 11.13 2.85
N LYS A 65 5.18 10.98 3.10
CA LYS A 65 4.64 10.11 4.15
C LYS A 65 4.94 8.65 3.81
N CYS A 66 5.58 7.95 4.70
CA CYS A 66 5.92 6.54 4.53
C CYS A 66 5.37 5.69 5.68
N LEU A 67 5.00 4.45 5.37
CA LEU A 67 4.62 3.46 6.36
C LEU A 67 5.30 2.12 6.04
N ARG A 68 6.06 1.60 7.04
CA ARG A 68 6.75 0.31 6.95
C ARG A 68 6.24 -0.66 8.00
N THR A 69 5.80 -1.82 7.55
CA THR A 69 5.25 -2.87 8.42
C THR A 69 6.32 -3.78 9.01
N GLY A 70 7.47 -3.91 8.37
CA GLY A 70 8.59 -4.74 8.84
C GLY A 70 9.19 -4.26 10.17
N ASP A 71 9.09 -2.97 10.47
CA ASP A 71 9.68 -2.36 11.66
C ASP A 71 8.76 -2.35 12.89
N ILE A 72 7.51 -2.79 12.78
CA ILE A 72 6.49 -2.71 13.85
C ILE A 72 6.99 -3.29 15.18
N ASP A 73 7.73 -4.40 15.15
CA ASP A 73 8.18 -5.08 16.37
C ASP A 73 9.36 -4.40 17.05
N ASN A 74 10.08 -3.54 16.31
CA ASN A 74 11.19 -2.74 16.81
C ASN A 74 10.73 -1.40 17.43
N VAL A 75 9.50 -0.97 17.11
CA VAL A 75 8.94 0.30 17.60
C VAL A 75 8.87 0.34 19.13
N GLY A 76 9.37 1.42 19.71
CA GLY A 76 9.47 1.63 21.15
C GLY A 76 10.63 0.90 21.82
N ARG A 77 11.17 -0.19 21.21
CA ARG A 77 12.35 -0.93 21.70
C ARG A 77 13.64 -0.25 21.31
N THR A 78 13.72 0.17 20.06
CA THR A 78 14.86 0.94 19.55
C THR A 78 14.54 2.43 19.55
N PRO A 79 15.55 3.29 19.58
CA PRO A 79 15.34 4.74 19.57
C PRO A 79 14.91 5.31 18.21
N ARG A 80 14.97 4.52 17.12
CA ARG A 80 14.94 5.06 15.74
C ARG A 80 13.94 4.43 14.80
N HIS A 81 13.28 3.32 15.17
CA HIS A 81 12.28 2.67 14.31
C HIS A 81 10.88 3.24 14.54
N HIS A 82 10.20 3.48 13.42
CA HIS A 82 8.83 3.98 13.36
C HIS A 82 8.02 3.16 12.38
N THR A 83 6.70 3.04 12.64
CA THR A 83 5.75 2.53 11.67
C THR A 83 5.46 3.57 10.60
N PHE A 84 5.13 4.80 11.02
CA PHE A 84 4.97 5.96 10.17
C PHE A 84 6.16 6.91 10.34
N PHE A 85 6.71 7.39 9.23
CA PHE A 85 7.78 8.37 9.22
C PHE A 85 7.72 9.23 7.95
N GLU A 86 8.47 10.31 7.93
CA GLU A 86 8.59 11.17 6.77
C GLU A 86 9.97 11.02 6.13
N MET A 87 9.97 10.88 4.81
CA MET A 87 11.19 10.76 4.01
C MET A 87 11.34 11.99 3.10
N LEU A 88 12.40 12.73 3.31
CA LEU A 88 12.82 13.83 2.45
C LEU A 88 13.57 13.24 1.26
N GLY A 89 13.15 13.56 0.04
CA GLY A 89 13.72 12.99 -1.18
C GLY A 89 13.95 14.01 -2.28
N ASN A 90 15.06 13.82 -3.03
CA ASN A 90 15.31 14.50 -4.27
C ASN A 90 15.55 13.48 -5.37
N PHE A 91 15.03 13.76 -6.56
CA PHE A 91 14.91 12.82 -7.66
C PHE A 91 15.40 13.46 -8.95
N SER A 92 16.03 12.62 -9.81
CA SER A 92 16.43 12.98 -11.17
C SER A 92 15.96 11.92 -12.15
N PHE A 93 15.39 12.34 -13.25
CA PHE A 93 14.90 11.49 -14.31
C PHE A 93 15.69 11.77 -15.58
N GLY A 94 16.89 11.17 -15.69
CA GLY A 94 17.80 11.35 -16.80
C GLY A 94 18.45 12.74 -16.91
N ASP A 95 18.48 13.52 -15.83
CA ASP A 95 19.05 14.87 -15.80
C ASP A 95 20.41 14.88 -15.08
N TYR A 96 20.44 15.06 -13.76
CA TYR A 96 21.67 14.96 -12.98
C TYR A 96 21.88 13.54 -12.45
N PHE A 97 23.15 13.21 -12.10
CA PHE A 97 23.49 11.88 -11.61
C PHE A 97 24.41 11.95 -10.38
N LYS A 98 25.26 10.95 -10.14
CA LYS A 98 26.07 10.76 -8.93
C LYS A 98 26.83 12.02 -8.49
N ARG A 99 27.49 12.69 -9.42
CA ARG A 99 28.35 13.82 -9.09
C ARG A 99 27.56 14.96 -8.45
N GLU A 100 26.51 15.42 -9.10
CA GLU A 100 25.66 16.50 -8.57
C GLU A 100 24.96 16.04 -7.29
N ALA A 101 24.41 14.83 -7.26
CA ALA A 101 23.70 14.30 -6.09
C ALA A 101 24.61 14.29 -4.84
N ILE A 102 25.83 13.81 -4.98
CA ILE A 102 26.82 13.74 -3.90
C ILE A 102 27.25 15.16 -3.45
N HIS A 103 27.59 16.03 -4.40
CA HIS A 103 27.97 17.40 -4.07
C HIS A 103 26.86 18.19 -3.39
N TRP A 104 25.61 18.06 -3.86
CA TRP A 104 24.47 18.73 -3.25
C TRP A 104 24.13 18.17 -1.87
N ALA A 105 24.22 16.86 -1.68
CA ALA A 105 24.05 16.27 -0.36
C ALA A 105 25.06 16.80 0.64
N TRP A 106 26.35 16.86 0.24
CA TRP A 106 27.40 17.42 1.09
C TRP A 106 27.21 18.88 1.38
N GLU A 107 26.88 19.69 0.36
CA GLU A 107 26.57 21.12 0.51
C GLU A 107 25.41 21.33 1.49
N PHE A 108 24.30 20.60 1.33
CA PHE A 108 23.14 20.71 2.22
C PHE A 108 23.51 20.43 3.68
N LEU A 109 24.27 19.36 3.90
CA LEU A 109 24.66 18.95 5.25
C LEU A 109 25.66 19.91 5.90
N THR A 110 26.65 20.40 5.16
CA THR A 110 27.85 21.05 5.77
C THR A 110 27.89 22.57 5.61
N ALA A 111 27.19 23.14 4.64
CA ALA A 111 27.23 24.58 4.41
C ALA A 111 26.53 25.36 5.55
N ARG A 112 27.12 26.51 5.92
CA ARG A 112 26.68 27.35 7.05
C ARG A 112 25.23 27.88 6.94
N ASN A 113 24.79 28.09 5.74
CA ASN A 113 23.43 28.58 5.44
C ASN A 113 22.38 27.46 5.40
N TRP A 114 22.79 26.22 5.55
CA TRP A 114 21.92 25.04 5.58
C TRP A 114 22.01 24.32 6.93
N LEU A 115 22.40 23.04 6.98
CA LEU A 115 22.42 22.30 8.25
C LEU A 115 23.67 22.58 9.10
N ASN A 116 24.76 23.08 8.50
CA ASN A 116 26.00 23.44 9.18
C ASN A 116 26.57 22.32 10.08
N ILE A 117 26.48 21.09 9.61
CA ILE A 117 27.03 19.93 10.31
C ILE A 117 28.55 19.93 10.13
N ALA A 118 29.29 19.71 11.21
CA ALA A 118 30.73 19.59 11.16
C ALA A 118 31.14 18.36 10.31
N PRO A 119 31.93 18.54 9.24
CA PRO A 119 32.30 17.47 8.31
C PRO A 119 32.91 16.24 8.96
N GLU A 120 33.65 16.42 10.07
CA GLU A 120 34.30 15.34 10.81
C GLU A 120 33.31 14.38 11.52
N LYS A 121 32.04 14.78 11.68
CA LYS A 121 30.99 13.95 12.23
C LYS A 121 30.33 13.04 11.18
N LEU A 122 30.66 13.22 9.91
CA LEU A 122 30.06 12.47 8.82
C LEU A 122 30.98 11.36 8.34
N SER A 123 30.43 10.17 8.12
CA SER A 123 31.06 9.04 7.45
C SER A 123 30.17 8.53 6.31
N ILE A 124 30.79 7.90 5.32
CA ILE A 124 30.15 7.53 4.07
C ILE A 124 30.30 6.03 3.85
N THR A 125 29.26 5.39 3.32
CA THR A 125 29.39 4.07 2.71
C THR A 125 29.11 4.15 1.21
N VAL A 126 29.73 3.26 0.44
CA VAL A 126 29.52 3.11 -0.99
C VAL A 126 29.46 1.63 -1.36
N TYR A 127 28.72 1.30 -2.41
CA TYR A 127 28.70 -0.06 -2.93
C TYR A 127 30.12 -0.48 -3.35
N GLN A 128 30.51 -1.70 -3.01
CA GLN A 128 31.88 -2.21 -3.15
C GLN A 128 32.45 -2.08 -4.57
N GLU A 129 31.61 -2.16 -5.60
CA GLU A 129 31.98 -2.06 -7.02
C GLU A 129 31.79 -0.64 -7.59
N ASP A 130 31.31 0.33 -6.79
CA ASP A 130 31.08 1.71 -7.25
C ASP A 130 32.30 2.61 -7.04
N ASP A 131 33.31 2.41 -7.89
CA ASP A 131 34.53 3.24 -7.89
C ASP A 131 34.25 4.69 -8.25
N GLU A 132 33.20 4.98 -9.02
CA GLU A 132 32.82 6.34 -9.39
C GLU A 132 32.35 7.13 -8.17
N ALA A 133 31.42 6.59 -7.38
CA ALA A 133 30.94 7.22 -6.17
C ALA A 133 32.08 7.39 -5.14
N PHE A 134 32.93 6.37 -4.98
CA PHE A 134 34.10 6.47 -4.10
C PHE A 134 35.04 7.64 -4.48
N ARG A 135 35.39 7.78 -5.78
CA ARG A 135 36.23 8.87 -6.25
C ARG A 135 35.60 10.24 -6.08
N ILE A 136 34.32 10.37 -6.34
CA ILE A 136 33.62 11.64 -6.13
C ILE A 136 33.70 12.06 -4.66
N TRP A 137 33.44 11.16 -3.73
CA TRP A 137 33.55 11.44 -2.29
C TRP A 137 34.98 11.77 -1.85
N ALA A 138 35.95 10.97 -2.29
CA ALA A 138 37.35 11.12 -1.84
C ALA A 138 38.05 12.30 -2.51
N ASP A 139 37.98 12.40 -3.84
CA ASP A 139 38.82 13.29 -4.63
C ASP A 139 38.16 14.65 -4.89
N GLU A 140 36.82 14.68 -5.08
CA GLU A 140 36.12 15.92 -5.42
C GLU A 140 35.52 16.60 -4.18
N VAL A 141 34.85 15.83 -3.30
CA VAL A 141 34.29 16.35 -2.05
C VAL A 141 35.36 16.50 -0.97
N GLY A 142 36.40 15.66 -1.00
CA GLY A 142 37.52 15.69 -0.06
C GLY A 142 37.24 14.97 1.27
N VAL A 143 36.32 14.00 1.28
CA VAL A 143 36.12 13.14 2.45
C VAL A 143 37.33 12.22 2.59
N PRO A 144 38.01 12.19 3.74
CA PRO A 144 39.15 11.30 3.94
C PRO A 144 38.79 9.83 3.66
N ALA A 145 39.57 9.11 2.89
CA ALA A 145 39.31 7.71 2.50
C ALA A 145 39.06 6.79 3.71
N ALA A 146 39.65 7.06 4.87
CA ALA A 146 39.43 6.33 6.11
C ALA A 146 37.99 6.49 6.67
N ARG A 147 37.22 7.44 6.15
CA ARG A 147 35.77 7.63 6.51
C ARG A 147 34.82 7.20 5.39
N ILE A 148 35.32 6.54 4.34
CA ILE A 148 34.53 5.96 3.27
C ILE A 148 34.68 4.44 3.35
N THR A 149 33.60 3.74 3.65
CA THR A 149 33.59 2.28 3.75
C THR A 149 32.91 1.67 2.53
N ARG A 150 33.47 0.61 1.97
CA ARG A 150 32.87 -0.17 0.88
C ARG A 150 32.07 -1.30 1.48
N MET A 151 30.79 -1.40 1.10
CA MET A 151 29.85 -2.39 1.62
C MET A 151 29.26 -3.24 0.49
N GLY A 152 28.69 -4.38 0.84
CA GLY A 152 28.07 -5.31 -0.11
C GLY A 152 26.68 -4.89 -0.57
N GLU A 153 26.01 -5.81 -1.27
CA GLU A 153 24.67 -5.60 -1.82
C GLU A 153 23.57 -5.52 -0.74
N ASP A 154 23.83 -6.06 0.44
CA ASP A 154 22.88 -6.03 1.55
C ASP A 154 22.75 -4.64 2.18
N ASP A 155 23.83 -3.84 2.10
CA ASP A 155 23.91 -2.51 2.70
C ASP A 155 23.83 -1.41 1.63
N ASN A 156 24.68 -1.48 0.57
CA ASN A 156 24.83 -0.40 -0.40
C ASN A 156 24.27 -0.72 -1.80
N PHE A 157 23.17 -1.50 -1.84
CA PHE A 157 22.31 -1.61 -3.01
C PHE A 157 20.85 -1.44 -2.59
N TRP A 158 20.06 -0.72 -3.36
CA TRP A 158 18.66 -0.49 -3.01
C TRP A 158 17.72 -0.96 -4.14
N PRO A 159 16.65 -1.74 -3.81
CA PRO A 159 16.41 -2.41 -2.51
C PRO A 159 17.54 -3.35 -2.12
N ALA A 160 17.71 -3.58 -0.82
CA ALA A 160 18.77 -4.45 -0.30
C ALA A 160 18.76 -5.82 -0.99
N SER A 161 19.95 -6.38 -1.24
CA SER A 161 20.16 -7.67 -1.91
C SER A 161 19.56 -7.78 -3.33
N SER A 162 19.17 -6.66 -3.97
CA SER A 162 18.54 -6.69 -5.30
C SER A 162 19.30 -7.43 -6.38
N PRO A 163 20.65 -7.37 -6.48
CA PRO A 163 21.38 -8.19 -7.45
C PRO A 163 21.14 -9.68 -7.32
N SER A 164 21.05 -10.22 -6.10
CA SER A 164 20.93 -11.67 -5.87
C SER A 164 19.51 -12.14 -5.53
N GLN A 165 18.80 -11.45 -4.62
CA GLN A 165 17.57 -11.96 -4.00
C GLN A 165 16.44 -10.93 -3.89
N GLY A 166 16.67 -9.66 -4.24
CA GLY A 166 15.72 -8.57 -4.04
C GLY A 166 14.45 -8.69 -4.90
N PRO A 167 13.45 -7.82 -4.65
CA PRO A 167 12.22 -7.77 -5.44
C PRO A 167 12.48 -7.26 -6.86
N ASP A 168 11.61 -7.61 -7.79
CA ASP A 168 11.60 -7.04 -9.13
C ASP A 168 11.25 -5.55 -9.09
N GLY A 169 11.85 -4.78 -10.00
CA GLY A 169 11.61 -3.34 -10.11
C GLY A 169 12.88 -2.51 -10.25
N VAL A 170 12.71 -1.19 -10.17
CA VAL A 170 13.83 -0.25 -10.28
C VAL A 170 14.79 -0.38 -9.11
N CYS A 171 16.09 -0.40 -9.40
CA CYS A 171 17.12 -0.60 -8.40
C CYS A 171 18.47 0.02 -8.82
N GLY A 172 19.41 0.07 -7.89
CA GLY A 172 20.76 0.54 -8.16
C GLY A 172 21.65 0.53 -6.94
N PRO A 173 22.98 0.65 -7.14
CA PRO A 173 23.91 0.85 -6.04
C PRO A 173 23.59 2.16 -5.31
N CYS A 174 23.95 2.24 -4.05
CA CYS A 174 23.71 3.45 -3.27
C CYS A 174 24.92 3.84 -2.42
N SER A 175 24.88 5.07 -1.94
CA SER A 175 25.83 5.62 -0.99
C SER A 175 25.08 6.21 0.19
N GLU A 176 25.42 5.77 1.39
CA GLU A 176 24.78 6.23 2.60
C GLU A 176 25.67 7.19 3.37
N ILE A 177 25.04 8.18 4.01
CA ILE A 177 25.67 9.17 4.86
C ILE A 177 25.28 8.92 6.30
N PHE A 178 26.27 8.72 7.14
CA PHE A 178 26.11 8.47 8.58
C PHE A 178 26.59 9.66 9.39
N TYR A 179 25.90 9.89 10.50
CA TYR A 179 26.31 10.88 11.51
C TYR A 179 26.80 10.17 12.77
N ARG A 180 27.98 10.59 13.26
CA ARG A 180 28.56 10.12 14.51
C ARG A 180 27.89 10.80 15.69
N MET A 181 27.12 10.03 16.45
CA MET A 181 26.46 10.48 17.69
C MET A 181 27.47 10.70 18.83
N PRO A 182 27.10 11.48 19.89
CA PRO A 182 27.96 11.69 21.04
C PRO A 182 28.35 10.41 21.80
N ASP A 183 27.53 9.38 21.74
CA ASP A 183 27.80 8.05 22.34
C ASP A 183 28.75 7.19 21.50
N GLY A 184 29.22 7.71 20.36
CA GLY A 184 30.11 7.01 19.44
C GLY A 184 29.43 6.11 18.42
N SER A 185 28.09 5.97 18.46
CA SER A 185 27.35 5.22 17.44
C SER A 185 27.23 6.01 16.13
N ASP A 186 27.23 5.31 15.02
CA ASP A 186 26.94 5.89 13.70
C ASP A 186 25.47 5.68 13.35
N VAL A 187 24.81 6.73 12.87
CA VAL A 187 23.40 6.73 12.47
C VAL A 187 23.30 7.13 11.02
N GLU A 188 22.78 6.24 10.19
CA GLU A 188 22.40 6.57 8.81
C GLU A 188 21.34 7.66 8.82
N ILE A 189 21.63 8.77 8.17
CA ILE A 189 20.70 9.91 8.05
C ILE A 189 20.21 10.09 6.62
N TRP A 190 20.97 9.66 5.60
CA TRP A 190 20.62 9.86 4.19
C TRP A 190 21.15 8.73 3.33
N ASN A 191 20.31 8.20 2.44
CA ASN A 191 20.67 7.24 1.41
C ASN A 191 20.55 7.89 0.02
N LEU A 192 21.61 7.85 -0.79
CA LEU A 192 21.68 8.34 -2.16
C LEU A 192 21.68 7.13 -3.10
N VAL A 193 20.55 6.83 -3.73
CA VAL A 193 20.42 5.70 -4.65
C VAL A 193 20.66 6.13 -6.09
N PHE A 194 21.56 5.46 -6.77
CA PHE A 194 21.93 5.67 -8.16
C PHE A 194 21.16 4.68 -9.03
N THR A 195 19.87 4.98 -9.24
CA THR A 195 18.91 4.12 -9.89
C THR A 195 19.21 4.00 -11.38
N GLN A 196 19.68 2.84 -11.80
CA GLN A 196 20.14 2.61 -13.18
C GLN A 196 19.71 1.26 -13.77
N PHE A 197 19.10 0.40 -12.97
CA PHE A 197 18.63 -0.92 -13.40
C PHE A 197 17.14 -1.13 -13.10
N ASN A 198 16.52 -1.99 -13.91
CA ASN A 198 15.26 -2.63 -13.63
C ASN A 198 15.53 -4.13 -13.43
N ARG A 199 15.34 -4.62 -12.22
CA ARG A 199 15.45 -6.04 -11.92
C ARG A 199 14.21 -6.79 -12.39
N VAL A 200 14.40 -7.92 -13.08
CA VAL A 200 13.34 -8.82 -13.52
C VAL A 200 13.82 -10.26 -13.42
N GLY A 201 13.16 -11.07 -12.62
CA GLY A 201 13.45 -12.49 -12.47
C GLY A 201 14.69 -12.80 -11.61
N THR A 202 15.40 -13.88 -11.93
CA THR A 202 16.51 -14.42 -11.14
C THR A 202 17.87 -14.27 -11.83
N PRO A 203 19.00 -14.15 -11.06
CA PRO A 203 20.34 -14.13 -11.64
C PRO A 203 20.60 -15.29 -12.60
N PRO A 204 21.58 -15.15 -13.59
CA PRO A 204 22.56 -14.06 -13.66
C PRO A 204 22.10 -12.82 -14.44
N ASP A 205 21.11 -12.90 -15.33
CA ASP A 205 20.78 -11.82 -16.27
C ASP A 205 19.55 -11.01 -15.85
N ASN A 206 19.37 -10.77 -14.57
CA ASN A 206 18.18 -10.15 -13.97
C ASN A 206 18.22 -8.62 -13.84
N LEU A 207 19.37 -7.97 -14.06
CA LEU A 207 19.52 -6.52 -13.99
C LEU A 207 19.56 -5.91 -15.39
N HIS A 208 18.45 -5.33 -15.82
CA HIS A 208 18.35 -4.66 -17.12
C HIS A 208 18.57 -3.16 -16.98
N PRO A 209 19.41 -2.52 -17.81
CA PRO A 209 19.59 -1.06 -17.77
C PRO A 209 18.27 -0.32 -17.95
N LEU A 210 18.04 0.73 -17.16
CA LEU A 210 16.93 1.65 -17.35
C LEU A 210 17.17 2.53 -18.60
N PRO A 211 16.10 3.12 -19.16
CA PRO A 211 16.22 4.04 -20.31
C PRO A 211 17.13 5.24 -20.04
N SER A 212 17.24 5.66 -18.77
CA SER A 212 18.10 6.74 -18.30
C SER A 212 18.70 6.40 -16.95
N ARG A 213 19.82 7.09 -16.63
CA ARG A 213 20.39 7.07 -15.27
C ARG A 213 19.63 8.06 -14.41
N ASN A 214 19.19 7.64 -13.25
CA ASN A 214 18.31 8.40 -12.39
C ASN A 214 18.88 8.51 -10.98
N ILE A 215 18.38 9.49 -10.23
CA ILE A 215 18.67 9.66 -8.79
C ILE A 215 17.36 9.48 -8.01
N ASP A 216 17.46 8.67 -6.97
CA ASP A 216 16.47 8.53 -5.91
C ASP A 216 17.21 8.73 -4.58
N THR A 217 16.73 9.61 -3.71
CA THR A 217 17.34 9.76 -2.39
C THR A 217 16.30 9.75 -1.29
N GLY A 218 16.71 9.28 -0.10
CA GLY A 218 15.88 9.25 1.07
C GLY A 218 16.63 9.68 2.34
N MET A 219 16.27 10.86 2.87
CA MET A 219 16.71 11.33 4.18
C MET A 219 15.57 11.15 5.18
N GLY A 220 15.80 10.38 6.25
CA GLY A 220 14.82 10.23 7.33
C GLY A 220 14.65 11.54 8.10
N LEU A 221 13.46 12.14 8.05
CA LEU A 221 13.19 13.40 8.75
C LEU A 221 13.43 13.25 10.26
N GLU A 222 12.82 12.25 10.88
CA GLU A 222 12.88 12.06 12.32
C GLU A 222 14.30 11.77 12.81
N ARG A 223 15.07 10.96 12.06
CA ARG A 223 16.49 10.65 12.38
C ARG A 223 17.35 11.91 12.31
N THR A 224 17.22 12.66 11.23
CA THR A 224 17.97 13.90 11.04
C THR A 224 17.58 14.96 12.07
N CYS A 225 16.29 15.07 12.41
CA CYS A 225 15.82 15.93 13.49
C CYS A 225 16.44 15.56 14.84
N ALA A 226 16.46 14.27 15.19
CA ALA A 226 17.02 13.81 16.46
C ALA A 226 18.50 14.22 16.58
N MET A 227 19.26 14.04 15.52
CA MET A 227 20.66 14.47 15.43
C MET A 227 20.77 16.00 15.61
N LEU A 228 19.99 16.80 14.87
CA LEU A 228 20.05 18.26 14.91
C LEU A 228 19.57 18.85 16.24
N GLN A 229 18.65 18.17 16.93
CA GLN A 229 18.16 18.57 18.25
C GLN A 229 19.01 18.02 19.40
N GLY A 230 19.99 17.15 19.10
CA GLY A 230 20.90 16.60 20.08
C GLY A 230 20.21 15.64 21.06
N VAL A 231 19.16 14.95 20.62
CA VAL A 231 18.42 13.96 21.42
C VAL A 231 18.80 12.53 21.02
N ASP A 232 18.71 11.63 21.96
CA ASP A 232 19.12 10.22 21.85
C ASP A 232 18.08 9.33 21.16
N SER A 233 16.86 9.83 21.00
CA SER A 233 15.75 9.08 20.40
C SER A 233 14.90 9.98 19.51
N ASN A 234 14.45 9.44 18.37
CA ASN A 234 13.46 10.09 17.51
C ASN A 234 12.18 10.45 18.27
N PHE A 235 11.81 9.69 19.29
CA PHE A 235 10.62 9.96 20.13
C PHE A 235 10.78 11.20 21.02
N HIS A 236 11.98 11.78 21.09
CA HIS A 236 12.25 12.97 21.89
C HIS A 236 12.35 14.28 21.07
N ILE A 237 12.17 14.20 19.74
CA ILE A 237 12.14 15.39 18.87
C ILE A 237 10.86 16.20 19.09
N ASP A 238 10.90 17.44 18.64
CA ASP A 238 9.85 18.45 18.84
C ASP A 238 8.46 18.04 18.34
N ILE A 239 8.38 17.18 17.30
CA ILE A 239 7.10 16.68 16.76
C ILE A 239 6.64 15.35 17.38
N LEU A 240 7.45 14.62 18.13
CA LEU A 240 7.06 13.33 18.72
C LEU A 240 6.98 13.36 20.25
N ARG A 241 7.84 14.15 20.89
CA ARG A 241 7.84 14.29 22.34
C ARG A 241 6.49 14.71 22.90
N PRO A 242 5.78 15.74 22.33
CA PRO A 242 4.47 16.13 22.82
C PRO A 242 3.44 15.00 22.75
N LEU A 243 3.49 14.14 21.73
CA LEU A 243 2.59 12.99 21.63
C LEU A 243 2.87 11.94 22.69
N VAL A 244 4.16 11.63 22.96
CA VAL A 244 4.54 10.71 24.05
C VAL A 244 4.09 11.24 25.40
N GLU A 245 4.18 12.55 25.62
CA GLU A 245 3.72 13.20 26.85
C GLU A 245 2.19 13.19 26.96
N ALA A 246 1.47 13.40 25.86
CA ALA A 246 0.01 13.26 25.82
C ALA A 246 -0.43 11.83 26.15
N VAL A 247 0.28 10.80 25.67
CA VAL A 247 0.04 9.41 26.08
C VAL A 247 0.25 9.23 27.59
N ALA A 248 1.33 9.78 28.14
CA ALA A 248 1.61 9.72 29.58
C ALA A 248 0.51 10.39 30.41
N GLU A 249 0.04 11.56 29.99
CA GLU A 249 -1.05 12.31 30.63
C GLU A 249 -2.37 11.51 30.60
N VAL A 250 -2.76 11.00 29.43
CA VAL A 250 -4.00 10.22 29.27
C VAL A 250 -3.96 8.93 30.12
N CYS A 251 -2.78 8.31 30.23
CA CYS A 251 -2.59 7.12 31.07
C CYS A 251 -2.40 7.44 32.56
N GLY A 252 -2.34 8.71 32.95
CA GLY A 252 -2.12 9.13 34.35
C GLY A 252 -0.76 8.68 34.90
N ARG A 253 0.28 8.60 34.06
CA ARG A 253 1.61 8.11 34.41
C ARG A 253 2.69 9.08 33.94
N LYS A 254 3.84 9.04 34.62
CA LYS A 254 5.01 9.82 34.21
C LYS A 254 5.78 9.08 33.11
N TYR A 255 6.18 9.80 32.06
CA TYR A 255 7.08 9.24 31.06
C TYR A 255 8.49 9.10 31.58
N GLU A 256 8.98 7.89 31.65
CA GLU A 256 10.36 7.54 31.99
C GLU A 256 10.97 6.71 30.84
N PRO A 257 11.91 7.27 30.06
CA PRO A 257 12.39 6.67 28.81
C PRO A 257 12.92 5.24 28.95
N ALA A 258 13.59 4.93 30.05
CA ALA A 258 14.21 3.63 30.28
C ALA A 258 13.24 2.57 30.82
N SER A 259 12.03 2.97 31.24
CA SER A 259 11.05 2.03 31.83
C SER A 259 10.27 1.26 30.75
N ASP A 260 9.68 0.14 31.12
CA ASP A 260 8.77 -0.62 30.29
C ASP A 260 7.53 0.22 29.89
N ASP A 261 7.00 1.02 30.81
CA ASP A 261 5.90 1.93 30.51
C ASP A 261 6.33 3.02 29.53
N GLY A 262 7.56 3.55 29.64
CA GLY A 262 8.11 4.48 28.67
C GLY A 262 8.22 3.88 27.27
N ARG A 263 8.61 2.61 27.16
CA ARG A 263 8.61 1.86 25.91
C ARG A 263 7.21 1.73 25.33
N ARG A 264 6.21 1.37 26.15
CA ARG A 264 4.79 1.27 25.74
C ARG A 264 4.25 2.62 25.28
N MET A 265 4.54 3.70 25.99
CA MET A 265 4.11 5.05 25.62
C MET A 265 4.66 5.48 24.26
N ARG A 266 5.93 5.19 23.96
CA ARG A 266 6.51 5.44 22.64
C ARG A 266 5.81 4.65 21.54
N ARG A 267 5.51 3.37 21.78
CA ARG A 267 4.81 2.51 20.83
C ARG A 267 3.38 2.98 20.58
N ILE A 268 2.66 3.37 21.63
CA ILE A 268 1.32 3.98 21.49
C ILE A 268 1.39 5.25 20.66
N ALA A 269 2.33 6.15 20.94
CA ALA A 269 2.50 7.40 20.19
C ALA A 269 2.76 7.15 18.70
N ASP A 270 3.66 6.23 18.37
CA ASP A 270 3.93 5.84 16.98
C ASP A 270 2.68 5.29 16.28
N HIS A 271 2.02 4.31 16.90
CA HIS A 271 0.89 3.61 16.31
C HIS A 271 -0.33 4.53 16.13
N VAL A 272 -0.59 5.41 17.08
CA VAL A 272 -1.68 6.41 16.95
C VAL A 272 -1.37 7.40 15.84
N ARG A 273 -0.10 7.86 15.69
CA ARG A 273 0.28 8.72 14.57
C ARG A 273 0.05 8.01 13.23
N ALA A 274 0.52 6.77 13.08
CA ALA A 274 0.32 5.97 11.87
C ALA A 274 -1.16 5.76 11.55
N CYS A 275 -1.97 5.37 12.54
CA CYS A 275 -3.40 5.14 12.37
C CYS A 275 -4.18 6.42 12.07
N THR A 276 -3.78 7.57 12.65
CA THR A 276 -4.41 8.87 12.36
C THR A 276 -4.29 9.21 10.89
N PHE A 277 -3.09 9.10 10.30
CA PHE A 277 -2.88 9.34 8.87
C PHE A 277 -3.60 8.30 8.00
N ALA A 278 -3.50 7.02 8.32
CA ALA A 278 -4.15 5.97 7.55
C ALA A 278 -5.68 6.12 7.52
N ILE A 279 -6.31 6.37 8.68
CA ILE A 279 -7.77 6.56 8.77
C ILE A 279 -8.20 7.89 8.13
N HIS A 280 -7.38 8.96 8.23
CA HIS A 280 -7.59 10.19 7.48
C HIS A 280 -7.70 9.91 5.98
N GLU A 281 -6.81 9.08 5.44
CA GLU A 281 -6.80 8.62 4.05
C GLU A 281 -7.82 7.49 3.76
N ASN A 282 -8.81 7.29 4.62
CA ASN A 282 -9.91 6.30 4.50
C ASN A 282 -9.47 4.82 4.57
N VAL A 283 -8.31 4.52 5.15
CA VAL A 283 -7.91 3.14 5.46
C VAL A 283 -8.50 2.75 6.81
N MET A 284 -9.70 2.17 6.79
CA MET A 284 -10.41 1.77 8.00
C MET A 284 -9.86 0.46 8.60
N PRO A 285 -9.86 0.30 9.94
CA PRO A 285 -9.51 -0.99 10.56
C PRO A 285 -10.38 -2.13 9.99
N GLY A 286 -9.75 -3.21 9.58
CA GLY A 286 -10.44 -4.35 8.96
C GLY A 286 -9.66 -5.66 9.10
N ASN A 287 -10.04 -6.69 8.34
CA ASN A 287 -9.46 -8.03 8.48
C ASN A 287 -8.47 -8.39 7.36
N ASN A 288 -8.34 -7.56 6.33
CA ASN A 288 -7.52 -7.86 5.17
C ASN A 288 -6.52 -6.73 4.90
N GLU A 289 -5.34 -7.09 4.39
CA GLU A 289 -4.34 -6.20 3.80
C GLU A 289 -4.02 -4.95 4.66
N GLU A 290 -4.03 -3.76 4.09
CA GLU A 290 -3.73 -2.50 4.76
C GLU A 290 -4.69 -2.22 5.93
N LYS A 291 -5.95 -2.64 5.82
CA LYS A 291 -6.97 -2.49 6.87
C LYS A 291 -6.62 -3.34 8.10
N TYR A 292 -6.04 -4.53 7.88
CA TYR A 292 -5.57 -5.39 8.96
C TYR A 292 -4.37 -4.77 9.70
N VAL A 293 -3.46 -4.14 8.98
CA VAL A 293 -2.32 -3.44 9.59
C VAL A 293 -2.81 -2.33 10.53
N VAL A 294 -3.73 -1.47 10.07
CA VAL A 294 -4.32 -0.41 10.91
C VAL A 294 -4.99 -1.00 12.15
N LYS A 295 -5.78 -2.06 11.97
CA LYS A 295 -6.42 -2.79 13.08
C LYS A 295 -5.41 -3.36 14.07
N ARG A 296 -4.33 -3.99 13.58
CA ARG A 296 -3.24 -4.55 14.39
C ARG A 296 -2.53 -3.47 15.21
N LEU A 297 -2.23 -2.33 14.61
CA LEU A 297 -1.57 -1.20 15.29
C LEU A 297 -2.44 -0.65 16.42
N LEU A 298 -3.74 -0.41 16.17
CA LEU A 298 -4.67 0.05 17.20
C LEU A 298 -4.76 -0.95 18.34
N ARG A 299 -4.95 -2.24 18.05
CA ARG A 299 -5.06 -3.29 19.07
C ARG A 299 -3.79 -3.43 19.90
N ARG A 300 -2.62 -3.28 19.28
CA ARG A 300 -1.34 -3.29 19.99
C ARG A 300 -1.23 -2.12 20.97
N ALA A 301 -1.64 -0.92 20.53
CA ALA A 301 -1.67 0.26 21.39
C ALA A 301 -2.69 0.12 22.56
N VAL A 302 -3.86 -0.48 22.31
CA VAL A 302 -4.85 -0.80 23.37
C VAL A 302 -4.26 -1.77 24.39
N LEU A 303 -3.58 -2.83 23.92
CA LEU A 303 -2.95 -3.82 24.80
C LEU A 303 -1.87 -3.18 25.68
N ASP A 304 -1.04 -2.28 25.12
CA ASP A 304 -0.06 -1.51 25.91
C ASP A 304 -0.72 -0.66 26.99
N GLY A 305 -1.81 0.03 26.64
CA GLY A 305 -2.60 0.78 27.62
C GLY A 305 -3.17 -0.12 28.73
N ARG A 306 -3.68 -1.30 28.35
CA ARG A 306 -4.20 -2.29 29.31
C ARG A 306 -3.11 -2.76 30.28
N GLN A 307 -1.90 -3.02 29.78
CA GLN A 307 -0.74 -3.39 30.61
C GLN A 307 -0.29 -2.24 31.54
N MET A 308 -0.55 -0.99 31.18
CA MET A 308 -0.35 0.18 32.02
C MET A 308 -1.52 0.45 32.98
N GLY A 309 -2.57 -0.37 32.97
CA GLY A 309 -3.71 -0.30 33.90
C GLY A 309 -4.95 0.46 33.36
N MET A 310 -4.96 0.86 32.09
CA MET A 310 -6.13 1.47 31.49
C MET A 310 -7.29 0.48 31.39
N GLN A 311 -8.47 0.88 31.85
CA GLN A 311 -9.69 0.06 31.82
C GLN A 311 -10.67 0.55 30.76
N GLU A 312 -10.68 1.86 30.53
CA GLU A 312 -11.60 2.55 29.62
C GLU A 312 -10.89 2.95 28.33
N PRO A 313 -11.62 3.18 27.22
CA PRO A 313 -11.08 3.70 25.98
C PRO A 313 -10.33 5.02 26.17
N PHE A 314 -9.14 5.14 25.63
CA PHE A 314 -8.27 6.30 25.82
C PHE A 314 -7.59 6.76 24.53
N LEU A 315 -7.30 5.85 23.59
CA LEU A 315 -6.56 6.14 22.34
C LEU A 315 -7.24 7.21 21.51
N HIS A 316 -8.58 7.22 21.49
CA HIS A 316 -9.39 8.15 20.68
C HIS A 316 -9.18 9.63 21.02
N ARG A 317 -8.54 9.95 22.15
CA ARG A 317 -8.20 11.31 22.55
C ARG A 317 -6.93 11.83 21.88
N LEU A 318 -6.07 10.95 21.39
CA LEU A 318 -4.74 11.27 20.89
C LEU A 318 -4.70 11.77 19.42
N PRO A 319 -5.63 11.41 18.51
CA PRO A 319 -5.64 11.94 17.15
C PRO A 319 -5.66 13.47 17.07
N THR A 320 -6.31 14.16 18.02
CA THR A 320 -6.29 15.62 18.11
C THR A 320 -4.88 16.16 18.31
N THR A 321 -4.11 15.55 19.20
CA THR A 321 -2.69 15.91 19.42
C THR A 321 -1.86 15.68 18.16
N VAL A 322 -2.11 14.58 17.42
CA VAL A 322 -1.44 14.32 16.14
C VAL A 322 -1.78 15.42 15.13
N ALA A 323 -3.06 15.78 14.97
CA ALA A 323 -3.48 16.82 14.04
C ALA A 323 -2.88 18.19 14.38
N GLU A 324 -2.82 18.55 15.67
CA GLU A 324 -2.20 19.80 16.13
C GLU A 324 -0.69 19.83 15.84
N MET A 325 0.00 18.76 16.16
CA MET A 325 1.44 18.61 16.00
C MET A 325 1.87 18.61 14.52
N MET A 326 1.03 18.04 13.65
CA MET A 326 1.28 17.93 12.21
C MET A 326 0.54 19.00 11.39
N ARG A 327 -0.02 20.03 12.05
CA ARG A 327 -0.88 21.04 11.41
C ARG A 327 -0.20 21.82 10.29
N LYS A 328 1.11 22.08 10.41
CA LYS A 328 1.83 22.89 9.42
C LYS A 328 2.04 22.14 8.10
N PRO A 329 2.59 20.89 8.10
CA PRO A 329 2.76 20.12 6.89
C PRO A 329 1.47 19.47 6.36
N TYR A 330 0.48 19.18 7.23
CA TYR A 330 -0.76 18.45 6.89
C TYR A 330 -1.98 19.09 7.57
N PRO A 331 -2.36 20.33 7.19
CA PRO A 331 -3.47 21.06 7.81
C PRO A 331 -4.82 20.33 7.65
N GLU A 332 -4.97 19.50 6.60
CA GLU A 332 -6.18 18.73 6.29
C GLU A 332 -6.54 17.66 7.34
N LEU A 333 -5.60 17.27 8.20
CA LEU A 333 -5.89 16.36 9.32
C LEU A 333 -6.96 16.94 10.25
N ALA A 334 -7.01 18.26 10.43
CA ALA A 334 -7.98 18.92 11.28
C ALA A 334 -9.43 18.68 10.81
N ASP A 335 -9.65 18.54 9.49
CA ASP A 335 -10.98 18.36 8.90
C ASP A 335 -11.58 16.98 9.21
N THR A 336 -10.74 16.01 9.58
CA THR A 336 -11.15 14.61 9.77
C THR A 336 -10.88 14.07 11.16
N VAL A 337 -10.31 14.86 12.06
CA VAL A 337 -9.86 14.39 13.38
C VAL A 337 -10.98 13.78 14.24
N ASP A 338 -12.18 14.35 14.20
CA ASP A 338 -13.33 13.84 14.95
C ASP A 338 -13.78 12.46 14.41
N ARG A 339 -13.78 12.32 13.08
CA ARG A 339 -14.04 11.04 12.42
C ARG A 339 -12.98 10.00 12.79
N VAL A 340 -11.70 10.36 12.75
CA VAL A 340 -10.59 9.49 13.14
C VAL A 340 -10.76 9.06 14.59
N GLY A 341 -11.03 9.99 15.50
CA GLY A 341 -11.27 9.71 16.92
C GLY A 341 -12.42 8.73 17.13
N SER A 342 -13.53 8.91 16.40
CA SER A 342 -14.70 8.01 16.46
C SER A 342 -14.39 6.59 15.95
N VAL A 343 -13.60 6.46 14.89
CA VAL A 343 -13.17 5.15 14.35
C VAL A 343 -12.24 4.44 15.35
N VAL A 344 -11.25 5.18 15.89
CA VAL A 344 -10.32 4.66 16.89
C VAL A 344 -11.07 4.18 18.13
N LYS A 345 -12.00 4.99 18.66
CA LYS A 345 -12.80 4.64 19.85
C LYS A 345 -13.57 3.34 19.67
N ARG A 346 -14.23 3.18 18.52
CA ARG A 346 -15.02 1.98 18.23
C ARG A 346 -14.16 0.71 18.15
N GLU A 347 -13.01 0.76 17.47
CA GLU A 347 -12.10 -0.40 17.42
C GLU A 347 -11.50 -0.70 18.79
N GLU A 348 -11.20 0.33 19.58
CA GLU A 348 -10.73 0.22 20.97
C GLU A 348 -11.77 -0.45 21.87
N GLU A 349 -13.03 0.01 21.85
CA GLU A 349 -14.14 -0.59 22.61
C GLU A 349 -14.35 -2.06 22.22
N SER A 350 -14.36 -2.33 20.89
CA SER A 350 -14.48 -3.70 20.38
C SER A 350 -13.36 -4.62 20.87
N PHE A 351 -12.13 -4.11 20.90
CA PHE A 351 -10.99 -4.92 21.32
C PHE A 351 -10.88 -5.06 22.84
N LEU A 352 -11.26 -4.06 23.62
CA LEU A 352 -11.36 -4.17 25.08
C LEU A 352 -12.34 -5.29 25.48
N ALA A 353 -13.49 -5.37 24.83
CA ALA A 353 -14.42 -6.47 25.04
C ALA A 353 -13.81 -7.85 24.68
N THR A 354 -12.98 -7.91 23.64
CA THR A 354 -12.23 -9.12 23.25
C THR A 354 -11.18 -9.50 24.33
N ILE A 355 -10.44 -8.51 24.83
CA ILE A 355 -9.43 -8.72 25.88
C ILE A 355 -10.09 -9.24 27.14
N ASP A 356 -11.17 -8.62 27.60
CA ASP A 356 -11.85 -9.01 28.85
C ASP A 356 -12.38 -10.45 28.75
N GLY A 357 -12.82 -10.91 27.58
CA GLY A 357 -13.20 -12.30 27.33
C GLY A 357 -12.02 -13.29 27.24
N GLY A 358 -10.85 -12.84 26.79
CA GLY A 358 -9.69 -13.69 26.50
C GLY A 358 -8.56 -13.66 27.53
N LEU A 359 -8.46 -12.61 28.36
CA LEU A 359 -7.30 -12.37 29.25
C LEU A 359 -7.09 -13.51 30.25
N ALA A 360 -8.14 -13.98 30.90
CA ALA A 360 -8.05 -15.09 31.84
C ALA A 360 -7.53 -16.38 31.17
N ARG A 361 -7.90 -16.61 29.90
CA ARG A 361 -7.45 -17.77 29.14
C ARG A 361 -5.99 -17.62 28.70
N ILE A 362 -5.56 -16.43 28.32
CA ILE A 362 -4.16 -16.12 27.98
C ILE A 362 -3.27 -16.29 29.21
N GLU A 363 -3.68 -15.81 30.37
CA GLU A 363 -2.93 -16.00 31.62
C GLU A 363 -2.86 -17.48 32.01
N ASN A 364 -3.96 -18.23 31.91
CA ASN A 364 -3.97 -19.67 32.13
C ASN A 364 -3.05 -20.42 31.16
N LEU A 365 -3.01 -20.00 29.88
CA LEU A 365 -2.11 -20.55 28.87
C LEU A 365 -0.65 -20.36 29.28
N PHE A 366 -0.25 -19.14 29.64
CA PHE A 366 1.12 -18.86 30.07
C PHE A 366 1.47 -19.57 31.41
N ALA A 367 0.53 -19.67 32.34
CA ALA A 367 0.71 -20.42 33.54
C ALA A 367 0.90 -21.94 33.29
N ALA A 368 0.19 -22.48 32.27
CA ALA A 368 0.36 -23.86 31.84
C ALA A 368 1.73 -24.11 31.18
N ILE A 369 2.17 -23.17 30.32
CA ILE A 369 3.48 -23.20 29.67
C ILE A 369 4.59 -23.18 30.71
N GLY A 370 4.50 -22.29 31.72
CA GLY A 370 5.46 -22.23 32.82
C GLY A 370 5.54 -23.53 33.64
N ARG A 371 4.41 -24.20 33.84
CA ARG A 371 4.37 -25.50 34.59
C ARG A 371 4.88 -26.67 33.74
N SER A 372 4.63 -26.66 32.43
CA SER A 372 5.07 -27.72 31.51
C SER A 372 6.54 -27.63 31.13
N GLY A 373 7.16 -26.46 31.32
CA GLY A 373 8.54 -26.18 30.89
C GLY A 373 8.69 -26.15 29.35
N SER A 374 7.59 -26.13 28.58
CA SER A 374 7.63 -26.18 27.11
C SER A 374 8.24 -24.92 26.47
N GLY A 375 8.13 -23.78 27.15
CA GLY A 375 8.67 -22.50 26.66
C GLY A 375 8.10 -22.00 25.33
N VAL A 376 7.03 -22.63 24.80
CA VAL A 376 6.46 -22.30 23.48
C VAL A 376 4.92 -22.26 23.54
N VAL A 377 4.32 -21.22 22.98
CA VAL A 377 2.88 -21.12 22.72
C VAL A 377 2.55 -22.00 21.50
N LYS A 378 1.71 -23.00 21.68
CA LYS A 378 1.31 -23.90 20.59
C LYS A 378 0.43 -23.18 19.58
N GLY A 379 0.62 -23.50 18.30
CA GLY A 379 -0.16 -22.91 17.20
C GLY A 379 -1.65 -23.21 17.30
N THR A 380 -2.07 -24.38 17.82
CA THR A 380 -3.47 -24.75 18.05
C THR A 380 -4.14 -23.88 19.12
N ASP A 381 -3.44 -23.55 20.20
CA ASP A 381 -3.97 -22.69 21.27
C ASP A 381 -4.12 -21.25 20.77
N ALA A 382 -3.16 -20.79 19.95
CA ALA A 382 -3.21 -19.50 19.29
C ALA A 382 -4.36 -19.41 18.29
N ALA A 383 -4.61 -20.46 17.49
CA ALA A 383 -5.71 -20.54 16.55
C ALA A 383 -7.08 -20.50 17.25
N GLU A 384 -7.22 -21.17 18.40
CA GLU A 384 -8.43 -21.10 19.22
C GLU A 384 -8.68 -19.67 19.74
N LEU A 385 -7.64 -19.01 20.27
CA LEU A 385 -7.74 -17.61 20.73
C LEU A 385 -8.11 -16.66 19.59
N TYR A 386 -7.57 -16.88 18.41
CA TYR A 386 -7.88 -16.07 17.23
C TYR A 386 -9.30 -16.30 16.72
N THR A 387 -9.71 -17.55 16.49
CA THR A 387 -10.99 -17.89 15.87
C THR A 387 -12.18 -17.69 16.80
N THR A 388 -12.01 -17.95 18.09
CA THR A 388 -13.08 -17.90 19.11
C THR A 388 -13.19 -16.52 19.78
N TYR A 389 -12.05 -15.90 20.08
CA TYR A 389 -12.02 -14.65 20.85
C TYR A 389 -11.56 -13.46 19.99
N GLY A 390 -11.10 -13.67 18.75
CA GLY A 390 -10.60 -12.60 17.88
C GLY A 390 -9.27 -11.99 18.34
N PHE A 391 -8.50 -12.70 19.19
CA PHE A 391 -7.21 -12.20 19.66
C PHE A 391 -6.12 -12.43 18.61
N PRO A 392 -5.47 -11.37 18.07
CA PRO A 392 -4.49 -11.51 17.01
C PRO A 392 -3.28 -12.36 17.42
N PRO A 393 -2.83 -13.31 16.58
CA PRO A 393 -1.71 -14.20 16.91
C PRO A 393 -0.40 -13.45 17.09
N GLU A 394 -0.17 -12.35 16.38
CA GLU A 394 1.02 -11.52 16.51
C GLU A 394 1.08 -10.79 17.87
N LEU A 395 -0.08 -10.45 18.44
CA LEU A 395 -0.12 -9.90 19.79
C LEU A 395 0.15 -10.97 20.83
N LEU A 396 -0.30 -12.20 20.60
CA LEU A 396 0.02 -13.34 21.46
C LEU A 396 1.51 -13.68 21.39
N GLU A 397 2.12 -13.64 20.20
CA GLU A 397 3.56 -13.76 20.01
C GLU A 397 4.33 -12.66 20.78
N THR A 398 3.87 -11.40 20.69
CA THR A 398 4.46 -10.29 21.46
C THR A 398 4.43 -10.56 22.95
N LEU A 399 3.28 -11.04 23.49
CA LEU A 399 3.13 -11.41 24.89
C LEU A 399 3.99 -12.62 25.27
N ALA A 400 4.17 -13.57 24.36
CA ALA A 400 5.05 -14.73 24.55
C ALA A 400 6.51 -14.28 24.63
N ALA A 401 6.96 -13.44 23.70
CA ALA A 401 8.32 -12.90 23.69
C ALA A 401 8.64 -12.08 24.97
N GLU A 402 7.69 -11.29 25.48
CA GLU A 402 7.84 -10.56 26.75
C GLU A 402 8.00 -11.49 27.95
N ARG A 403 7.55 -12.74 27.84
CA ARG A 403 7.68 -13.80 28.86
C ARG A 403 8.79 -14.82 28.57
N ASN A 404 9.66 -14.53 27.57
CA ASN A 404 10.71 -15.43 27.08
C ASN A 404 10.17 -16.77 26.59
N CYS A 405 8.97 -16.79 25.97
CA CYS A 405 8.36 -17.93 25.33
C CYS A 405 8.44 -17.79 23.81
N GLY A 406 8.65 -18.91 23.11
CA GLY A 406 8.52 -18.99 21.65
C GLY A 406 7.05 -19.05 21.20
N PHE A 407 6.84 -18.95 19.89
CA PHE A 407 5.52 -19.05 19.25
C PHE A 407 5.57 -20.02 18.06
N ASP A 408 4.61 -20.95 18.00
CA ASP A 408 4.53 -21.98 16.95
C ASP A 408 3.71 -21.49 15.74
N TRP A 409 4.33 -20.70 14.87
CA TRP A 409 3.72 -20.23 13.61
C TRP A 409 3.35 -21.35 12.63
N PRO A 410 4.18 -22.39 12.41
CA PRO A 410 3.79 -23.51 11.55
C PRO A 410 2.52 -24.21 12.03
N GLY A 411 2.43 -24.50 13.34
CA GLY A 411 1.23 -25.11 13.91
C GLY A 411 0.01 -24.20 13.85
N PHE A 412 0.18 -22.87 14.00
CA PHE A 412 -0.91 -21.91 13.82
C PHE A 412 -1.44 -21.93 12.39
N ARG A 413 -0.56 -21.87 11.39
CA ARG A 413 -0.96 -21.92 9.97
C ARG A 413 -1.72 -23.21 9.63
N ALA A 414 -1.21 -24.35 10.08
CA ALA A 414 -1.87 -25.63 9.88
C ALA A 414 -3.28 -25.69 10.52
N ALA A 415 -3.43 -25.19 11.75
CA ALA A 415 -4.72 -25.12 12.43
C ALA A 415 -5.70 -24.19 11.73
N MET A 416 -5.23 -23.05 11.19
CA MET A 416 -6.06 -22.11 10.43
C MET A 416 -6.49 -22.67 9.08
N GLU A 417 -5.64 -23.42 8.39
CA GLU A 417 -5.97 -24.12 7.14
C GLU A 417 -7.05 -25.17 7.39
N GLU A 418 -6.92 -25.98 8.43
CA GLU A 418 -7.95 -26.94 8.85
C GLU A 418 -9.30 -26.26 9.17
N HIS A 419 -9.23 -25.11 9.84
CA HIS A 419 -10.44 -24.31 10.16
C HIS A 419 -11.06 -23.73 8.88
N GLY A 420 -10.26 -23.26 7.91
CA GLY A 420 -10.72 -22.74 6.61
C GLY A 420 -11.44 -23.80 5.80
N LEU A 421 -10.91 -25.03 5.75
CA LEU A 421 -11.58 -26.17 5.10
C LEU A 421 -12.92 -26.53 5.74
N LYS A 422 -13.04 -26.42 7.06
CA LYS A 422 -14.30 -26.67 7.80
C LYS A 422 -15.33 -25.57 7.64
N SER A 423 -14.91 -24.32 7.40
CA SER A 423 -15.80 -23.14 7.30
C SER A 423 -16.25 -22.82 5.87
N GLY A 424 -15.90 -23.63 4.86
CA GLY A 424 -16.38 -23.48 3.47
C GLY A 424 -15.87 -22.22 2.76
N ALA A 425 -14.74 -21.68 3.17
CA ALA A 425 -14.08 -20.59 2.46
C ALA A 425 -13.60 -21.11 1.09
N GLY A 426 -14.27 -20.63 0.04
CA GLY A 426 -14.02 -21.03 -1.33
C GLY A 426 -12.56 -20.85 -1.74
N THR A 427 -12.12 -21.75 -2.60
CA THR A 427 -10.81 -21.77 -3.24
C THR A 427 -10.51 -20.43 -3.88
N ARG A 428 -9.53 -19.68 -3.37
CA ARG A 428 -8.89 -18.59 -4.11
C ARG A 428 -8.21 -19.22 -5.32
N VAL A 429 -8.65 -18.86 -6.51
CA VAL A 429 -7.88 -19.12 -7.73
C VAL A 429 -6.64 -18.23 -7.64
N GLU A 430 -5.47 -18.83 -7.45
CA GLU A 430 -4.19 -18.10 -7.54
C GLU A 430 -4.06 -17.57 -8.97
N VAL A 431 -4.01 -16.27 -9.11
CA VAL A 431 -3.68 -15.61 -10.37
C VAL A 431 -2.16 -15.72 -10.56
N PHE A 432 -1.77 -16.26 -11.70
CA PHE A 432 -0.41 -16.68 -12.05
C PHE A 432 0.64 -15.56 -11.88
N THR A 433 1.75 -15.87 -11.22
CA THR A 433 2.90 -14.95 -11.05
C THR A 433 3.96 -15.04 -12.16
N SER A 434 3.88 -16.01 -13.06
CA SER A 434 4.59 -16.08 -14.35
C SER A 434 3.92 -17.16 -15.21
N GLY A 435 3.22 -16.76 -16.28
CA GLY A 435 2.36 -17.65 -16.99
C GLY A 435 2.37 -17.44 -18.51
N PRO A 436 1.56 -18.22 -19.23
CA PRO A 436 1.47 -18.19 -20.69
C PRO A 436 1.15 -16.81 -21.29
N LEU A 437 0.57 -15.88 -20.52
CA LEU A 437 0.32 -14.51 -20.92
C LEU A 437 1.59 -13.68 -21.13
N ASP A 438 2.70 -13.99 -20.48
CA ASP A 438 3.94 -13.21 -20.63
C ASP A 438 4.55 -13.36 -22.02
N ALA A 439 4.28 -14.45 -22.71
CA ALA A 439 4.64 -14.63 -24.11
C ALA A 439 3.79 -13.74 -25.03
N LEU A 440 2.50 -13.57 -24.74
CA LEU A 440 1.60 -12.69 -25.50
C LEU A 440 1.91 -11.21 -25.24
N LYS A 441 2.26 -10.82 -24.02
CA LYS A 441 2.67 -9.44 -23.66
C LYS A 441 3.91 -8.95 -24.42
N LYS A 442 4.78 -9.86 -24.86
CA LYS A 442 5.97 -9.51 -25.67
C LYS A 442 5.64 -9.12 -27.11
N THR A 443 4.51 -9.56 -27.63
CA THR A 443 4.14 -9.40 -29.06
C THR A 443 2.93 -8.50 -29.26
N MET A 444 2.11 -8.26 -28.22
CA MET A 444 0.85 -7.51 -28.30
C MET A 444 0.61 -6.66 -27.07
N HIS A 445 -0.10 -5.53 -27.24
CA HIS A 445 -0.36 -4.58 -26.15
C HIS A 445 -1.68 -4.82 -25.40
N GLY A 446 -2.50 -5.80 -25.78
CA GLY A 446 -3.77 -6.13 -25.13
C GLY A 446 -4.90 -6.40 -26.13
N SER A 447 -6.12 -6.60 -25.62
CA SER A 447 -7.36 -6.75 -26.40
C SER A 447 -8.07 -5.42 -26.54
N GLU A 448 -8.55 -5.09 -27.75
CA GLU A 448 -9.41 -3.93 -27.98
C GLU A 448 -10.81 -4.20 -27.43
N PHE A 449 -11.28 -3.36 -26.49
CA PHE A 449 -12.60 -3.52 -25.89
C PHE A 449 -13.67 -2.74 -26.65
N LEU A 450 -14.64 -3.45 -27.23
CA LEU A 450 -15.75 -2.89 -28.03
C LEU A 450 -17.09 -2.86 -27.27
N GLY A 451 -17.13 -3.40 -26.07
CA GLY A 451 -18.36 -3.65 -25.31
C GLY A 451 -19.08 -2.42 -24.76
N TYR A 452 -18.57 -1.20 -24.99
CA TYR A 452 -19.34 0.02 -24.73
C TYR A 452 -20.45 0.24 -25.78
N ASP A 453 -20.17 -0.13 -27.04
CA ASP A 453 -21.01 0.20 -28.19
C ASP A 453 -21.78 -1.02 -28.73
N THR A 454 -21.22 -2.23 -28.56
CA THR A 454 -21.83 -3.45 -29.10
C THR A 454 -21.74 -4.64 -28.13
N THR A 455 -22.66 -5.59 -28.27
CA THR A 455 -22.63 -6.88 -27.58
C THR A 455 -22.17 -8.03 -28.50
N GLU A 456 -21.90 -7.74 -29.79
CA GLU A 456 -21.42 -8.68 -30.78
C GLU A 456 -20.27 -8.05 -31.57
N ALA A 457 -19.16 -8.78 -31.78
CA ALA A 457 -18.06 -8.32 -32.61
C ALA A 457 -17.31 -9.50 -33.25
N GLU A 458 -16.76 -9.25 -34.43
CA GLU A 458 -15.78 -10.14 -35.05
C GLU A 458 -14.41 -9.87 -34.44
N GLY A 459 -13.66 -10.94 -34.18
CA GLY A 459 -12.31 -10.90 -33.65
C GLY A 459 -11.47 -12.08 -34.10
N LYS A 460 -10.22 -12.09 -33.69
CA LYS A 460 -9.26 -13.12 -34.00
C LYS A 460 -8.71 -13.72 -32.70
N VAL A 461 -8.59 -15.05 -32.65
CA VAL A 461 -7.98 -15.74 -31.52
C VAL A 461 -6.47 -15.52 -31.55
N ILE A 462 -5.96 -14.80 -30.54
CA ILE A 462 -4.53 -14.51 -30.38
C ILE A 462 -3.84 -15.37 -29.32
N GLY A 463 -4.63 -16.08 -28.50
CA GLY A 463 -4.13 -17.01 -27.50
C GLY A 463 -5.17 -18.07 -27.14
N ILE A 464 -4.70 -19.30 -26.95
CA ILE A 464 -5.46 -20.41 -26.40
C ILE A 464 -4.64 -20.95 -25.23
N ILE A 465 -5.18 -20.90 -24.02
CA ILE A 465 -4.52 -21.35 -22.79
C ILE A 465 -5.30 -22.55 -22.25
N ALA A 466 -4.66 -23.70 -22.21
CA ALA A 466 -5.20 -24.93 -21.65
C ALA A 466 -4.15 -25.58 -20.75
N GLN A 467 -4.55 -26.01 -19.54
CA GLN A 467 -3.64 -26.64 -18.57
C GLN A 467 -2.37 -25.77 -18.32
N ASP A 468 -2.57 -24.48 -18.15
CA ASP A 468 -1.52 -23.48 -17.87
C ASP A 468 -0.44 -23.34 -18.96
N ALA A 469 -0.73 -23.77 -20.19
CA ALA A 469 0.16 -23.66 -21.33
C ALA A 469 -0.53 -23.02 -22.54
N LEU A 470 0.23 -22.26 -23.35
CA LEU A 470 -0.22 -21.80 -24.66
C LEU A 470 -0.29 -22.97 -25.65
N CYS A 471 -1.42 -23.09 -26.34
CA CYS A 471 -1.69 -24.13 -27.33
C CYS A 471 -1.96 -23.48 -28.71
N GLU A 472 -1.55 -24.16 -29.78
CA GLU A 472 -1.88 -23.74 -31.14
C GLU A 472 -3.26 -24.22 -31.59
N HIS A 473 -3.76 -25.31 -30.97
CA HIS A 473 -5.02 -25.96 -31.33
C HIS A 473 -5.80 -26.36 -30.08
N LEU A 474 -7.09 -26.10 -30.08
CA LEU A 474 -8.06 -26.63 -29.12
C LEU A 474 -8.91 -27.69 -29.83
N ARG A 475 -8.80 -28.94 -29.41
CA ARG A 475 -9.65 -30.05 -29.87
C ARG A 475 -10.60 -30.46 -28.75
N GLU A 476 -11.65 -31.21 -29.11
CA GLU A 476 -12.63 -31.71 -28.15
C GLU A 476 -11.92 -32.40 -26.97
N VAL A 477 -11.85 -31.72 -25.85
CA VAL A 477 -11.36 -32.26 -24.58
C VAL A 477 -12.59 -32.40 -23.68
N GLY A 478 -12.83 -33.62 -23.20
CA GLY A 478 -13.98 -33.85 -22.30
C GLY A 478 -14.00 -32.85 -21.13
N HIS A 479 -15.15 -32.54 -20.62
CA HIS A 479 -15.58 -31.47 -19.69
C HIS A 479 -14.79 -31.26 -18.37
N ALA A 480 -13.51 -31.57 -18.28
CA ALA A 480 -12.80 -31.66 -17.00
C ALA A 480 -11.98 -30.43 -16.58
N ALA A 481 -11.58 -29.55 -17.50
CA ALA A 481 -10.82 -28.34 -17.13
C ALA A 481 -11.25 -27.12 -17.98
N PRO A 482 -11.36 -25.94 -17.40
CA PRO A 482 -11.66 -24.71 -18.14
C PRO A 482 -10.48 -24.36 -19.06
N VAL A 483 -10.80 -23.77 -20.22
CA VAL A 483 -9.87 -23.24 -21.21
C VAL A 483 -10.05 -21.72 -21.25
N THR A 484 -8.97 -20.98 -21.51
CA THR A 484 -9.02 -19.54 -21.68
C THR A 484 -8.69 -19.15 -23.12
N LEU A 485 -9.58 -18.42 -23.76
CA LEU A 485 -9.33 -17.80 -25.06
C LEU A 485 -8.98 -16.32 -24.89
N VAL A 486 -8.04 -15.83 -25.68
CA VAL A 486 -7.67 -14.42 -25.77
C VAL A 486 -7.93 -13.95 -27.19
N LEU A 487 -8.70 -12.86 -27.34
CA LEU A 487 -9.04 -12.27 -28.63
C LEU A 487 -8.29 -10.93 -28.81
N ASP A 488 -7.99 -10.57 -30.06
CA ASP A 488 -7.41 -9.26 -30.41
C ASP A 488 -8.39 -8.11 -30.12
N ARG A 489 -9.69 -8.35 -30.33
CA ARG A 489 -10.79 -7.43 -29.99
C ARG A 489 -12.00 -8.20 -29.49
N THR A 490 -12.77 -7.62 -28.56
CA THR A 490 -13.88 -8.31 -27.93
C THR A 490 -14.94 -7.37 -27.38
N PRO A 491 -16.24 -7.75 -27.41
CA PRO A 491 -17.31 -7.04 -26.73
C PRO A 491 -17.45 -7.47 -25.26
N PHE A 492 -16.74 -8.51 -24.80
CA PHE A 492 -16.83 -9.04 -23.44
C PHE A 492 -16.10 -8.13 -22.44
N TYR A 493 -16.81 -7.73 -21.39
CA TYR A 493 -16.23 -6.98 -20.28
C TYR A 493 -15.52 -7.96 -19.32
N GLY A 494 -14.24 -7.76 -19.11
CA GLY A 494 -13.48 -8.50 -18.11
C GLY A 494 -13.69 -7.92 -16.71
N GLU A 495 -13.77 -8.80 -15.69
CA GLU A 495 -13.98 -8.41 -14.31
C GLU A 495 -13.05 -7.26 -13.91
N SER A 496 -13.65 -6.15 -13.49
CA SER A 496 -12.95 -4.94 -13.11
C SER A 496 -13.87 -3.98 -12.35
N GLY A 497 -13.31 -3.17 -11.44
CA GLY A 497 -14.06 -2.14 -10.71
C GLY A 497 -15.21 -2.70 -9.88
N GLY A 498 -15.12 -3.96 -9.45
CA GLY A 498 -16.17 -4.65 -8.69
C GLY A 498 -17.30 -5.24 -9.54
N GLN A 499 -17.34 -5.00 -10.85
CA GLN A 499 -18.29 -5.66 -11.73
C GLN A 499 -17.72 -6.99 -12.22
N VAL A 500 -18.51 -8.07 -12.08
CA VAL A 500 -18.18 -9.41 -12.58
C VAL A 500 -18.06 -9.44 -14.11
N GLY A 501 -17.33 -10.42 -14.63
CA GLY A 501 -17.12 -10.63 -16.05
C GLY A 501 -18.42 -11.01 -16.79
N ASP A 502 -18.43 -10.74 -18.09
CA ASP A 502 -19.49 -11.19 -18.98
C ASP A 502 -19.42 -12.67 -19.28
N THR A 503 -20.56 -13.23 -19.64
CA THR A 503 -20.70 -14.57 -20.19
C THR A 503 -21.29 -14.52 -21.60
N GLY A 504 -21.19 -15.61 -22.38
CA GLY A 504 -21.76 -15.67 -23.70
C GLY A 504 -21.13 -16.75 -24.58
N LEU A 505 -21.07 -16.52 -25.87
CA LEU A 505 -20.57 -17.47 -26.87
C LEU A 505 -19.52 -16.83 -27.78
N ILE A 506 -18.51 -17.64 -28.15
CA ILE A 506 -17.56 -17.33 -29.23
C ILE A 506 -17.75 -18.41 -30.27
N GLU A 507 -18.13 -18.01 -31.50
CA GLU A 507 -18.54 -18.91 -32.58
C GLU A 507 -17.64 -18.74 -33.79
N TRP A 508 -17.43 -19.83 -34.56
CA TRP A 508 -16.74 -19.86 -35.82
C TRP A 508 -17.35 -20.93 -36.74
N PRO A 509 -17.04 -20.92 -38.06
CA PRO A 509 -17.53 -21.99 -38.94
C PRO A 509 -17.07 -23.38 -38.47
N GLY A 510 -18.00 -24.16 -37.94
CA GLY A 510 -17.78 -25.54 -37.48
C GLY A 510 -17.56 -25.72 -35.97
N GLY A 511 -17.71 -24.67 -35.14
CA GLY A 511 -17.59 -24.81 -33.71
C GLY A 511 -18.09 -23.64 -32.86
N ALA A 512 -18.17 -23.86 -31.57
CA ALA A 512 -18.56 -22.84 -30.57
C ALA A 512 -17.85 -23.09 -29.25
N PHE A 513 -17.52 -21.99 -28.57
CA PHE A 513 -16.95 -21.94 -27.22
C PHE A 513 -17.90 -21.17 -26.29
N GLU A 514 -18.24 -21.78 -25.19
CA GLU A 514 -19.09 -21.16 -24.16
C GLU A 514 -18.20 -20.43 -23.14
N VAL A 515 -18.39 -19.11 -23.06
CA VAL A 515 -17.69 -18.26 -22.09
C VAL A 515 -18.51 -18.24 -20.81
N THR A 516 -17.97 -18.78 -19.73
CA THR A 516 -18.59 -18.84 -18.41
C THR A 516 -18.15 -17.67 -17.51
N ASP A 517 -17.01 -17.05 -17.82
CA ASP A 517 -16.50 -15.86 -17.13
C ASP A 517 -15.52 -15.10 -18.05
N THR A 518 -15.33 -13.81 -17.77
CA THR A 518 -14.33 -12.99 -18.47
C THR A 518 -13.51 -12.22 -17.44
N LEU A 519 -12.20 -12.44 -17.45
CA LEU A 519 -11.24 -11.79 -16.56
C LEU A 519 -10.44 -10.73 -17.33
N ARG A 520 -9.83 -9.78 -16.61
CA ARG A 520 -8.94 -8.79 -17.19
C ARG A 520 -7.56 -8.88 -16.57
N GLU A 521 -6.53 -9.09 -17.38
CA GLU A 521 -5.15 -9.13 -16.93
C GLU A 521 -4.19 -8.54 -17.96
N GLY A 522 -3.32 -7.61 -17.52
CA GLY A 522 -2.25 -7.04 -18.34
C GLY A 522 -2.71 -6.39 -19.66
N GLY A 523 -3.93 -5.83 -19.69
CA GLY A 523 -4.53 -5.26 -20.90
C GLY A 523 -5.29 -6.26 -21.77
N PHE A 524 -5.24 -7.57 -21.46
CA PHE A 524 -5.97 -8.61 -22.19
C PHE A 524 -7.29 -8.96 -21.51
N MET A 525 -8.30 -9.31 -22.34
CA MET A 525 -9.54 -9.92 -21.89
C MET A 525 -9.44 -11.43 -22.07
N LEU A 526 -9.58 -12.13 -20.93
CA LEU A 526 -9.44 -13.58 -20.82
C LEU A 526 -10.82 -14.23 -20.76
N HIS A 527 -11.23 -14.88 -21.85
CA HIS A 527 -12.52 -15.55 -21.95
C HIS A 527 -12.39 -16.97 -21.40
N VAL A 528 -12.79 -17.19 -20.16
CA VAL A 528 -12.75 -18.48 -19.48
C VAL A 528 -13.99 -19.27 -19.79
N GLY A 529 -13.83 -20.53 -20.16
CA GLY A 529 -14.97 -21.37 -20.53
C GLY A 529 -14.58 -22.75 -21.05
N HIS A 530 -15.42 -23.31 -21.90
CA HIS A 530 -15.20 -24.66 -22.46
C HIS A 530 -15.67 -24.76 -23.92
N LEU A 531 -14.99 -25.64 -24.65
CA LEU A 531 -15.36 -25.95 -26.02
C LEU A 531 -16.70 -26.69 -26.05
N ARG A 532 -17.69 -26.09 -26.69
CA ARG A 532 -19.04 -26.65 -26.81
C ARG A 532 -19.16 -27.61 -28.00
N SER A 533 -18.46 -27.29 -29.08
CA SER A 533 -18.42 -28.11 -30.29
C SER A 533 -17.25 -27.72 -31.18
N GLY A 534 -16.79 -28.66 -32.03
CA GLY A 534 -15.79 -28.44 -33.06
C GLY A 534 -14.35 -28.41 -32.56
N SER A 535 -13.47 -27.77 -33.32
CA SER A 535 -12.07 -27.51 -32.97
C SER A 535 -11.71 -26.07 -33.31
N LEU A 536 -10.77 -25.47 -32.57
CA LEU A 536 -10.33 -24.09 -32.74
C LEU A 536 -8.83 -24.02 -32.91
N GLU A 537 -8.38 -23.22 -33.86
CA GLU A 537 -6.97 -22.97 -34.11
C GLU A 537 -6.58 -21.55 -33.74
N LEU A 538 -5.32 -21.37 -33.36
CA LEU A 538 -4.74 -20.04 -33.17
C LEU A 538 -4.87 -19.24 -34.47
N ASN A 539 -5.17 -17.96 -34.36
CA ASN A 539 -5.44 -17.04 -35.47
C ASN A 539 -6.78 -17.26 -36.23
N ALA A 540 -7.65 -18.15 -35.76
CA ALA A 540 -8.98 -18.29 -36.32
C ALA A 540 -9.81 -17.01 -36.17
N ALA A 541 -10.58 -16.67 -37.22
CA ALA A 541 -11.60 -15.63 -37.14
C ALA A 541 -12.82 -16.18 -36.37
N VAL A 542 -13.33 -15.39 -35.44
CA VAL A 542 -14.45 -15.77 -34.57
C VAL A 542 -15.42 -14.60 -34.44
N THR A 543 -16.68 -14.92 -34.12
CA THR A 543 -17.70 -13.96 -33.70
C THR A 543 -17.96 -14.12 -32.23
N ALA A 544 -17.68 -13.07 -31.46
CA ALA A 544 -17.87 -13.03 -30.01
C ALA A 544 -19.21 -12.36 -29.68
N ARG A 545 -20.10 -13.08 -28.92
CA ARG A 545 -21.44 -12.62 -28.54
C ARG A 545 -21.61 -12.70 -27.03
N VAL A 546 -21.83 -11.55 -26.42
CA VAL A 546 -22.14 -11.43 -24.98
C VAL A 546 -23.60 -11.80 -24.76
N ASP A 547 -23.90 -12.45 -23.63
CA ASP A 547 -25.27 -12.66 -23.18
C ASP A 547 -25.95 -11.29 -22.95
N PRO A 548 -26.95 -10.91 -23.78
CA PRO A 548 -27.54 -9.59 -23.73
C PRO A 548 -28.35 -9.34 -22.46
N ASP A 549 -29.02 -10.36 -21.93
CA ASP A 549 -29.89 -10.24 -20.76
C ASP A 549 -29.04 -10.06 -19.48
N ARG A 550 -27.97 -10.86 -19.35
CA ARG A 550 -27.00 -10.70 -18.26
C ARG A 550 -26.30 -9.33 -18.33
N ARG A 551 -25.82 -8.91 -19.50
CA ARG A 551 -25.19 -7.59 -19.69
C ARG A 551 -26.17 -6.43 -19.33
N ALA A 552 -27.42 -6.53 -19.72
CA ALA A 552 -28.42 -5.53 -19.38
C ALA A 552 -28.67 -5.46 -17.86
N ALA A 553 -28.70 -6.62 -17.19
CA ALA A 553 -28.82 -6.69 -15.74
C ALA A 553 -27.60 -6.08 -15.03
N LEU A 554 -26.37 -6.42 -15.45
CA LEU A 554 -25.13 -5.83 -14.93
C LEU A 554 -25.08 -4.31 -15.09
N ARG A 555 -25.49 -3.79 -16.26
CA ARG A 555 -25.54 -2.34 -16.50
C ARG A 555 -26.51 -1.63 -15.57
N ARG A 556 -27.70 -2.22 -15.29
CA ARG A 556 -28.65 -1.68 -14.29
C ARG A 556 -28.08 -1.69 -12.90
N ALA A 557 -27.49 -2.81 -12.46
CA ALA A 557 -26.88 -2.94 -11.15
C ALA A 557 -25.70 -1.97 -10.96
N HIS A 558 -24.87 -1.79 -11.98
CA HIS A 558 -23.75 -0.84 -11.94
C HIS A 558 -24.23 0.61 -11.81
N SER A 559 -25.23 1.02 -12.62
CA SER A 559 -25.83 2.35 -12.51
C SER A 559 -26.48 2.57 -11.14
N ALA A 560 -27.20 1.55 -10.62
CA ALA A 560 -27.80 1.59 -9.28
C ALA A 560 -26.74 1.76 -8.17
N THR A 561 -25.54 1.18 -8.33
CA THR A 561 -24.43 1.36 -7.39
C THR A 561 -24.02 2.83 -7.27
N HIS A 562 -23.92 3.55 -8.37
CA HIS A 562 -23.58 4.99 -8.36
C HIS A 562 -24.71 5.84 -7.75
N LEU A 563 -25.98 5.54 -8.07
CA LEU A 563 -27.14 6.21 -7.46
C LEU A 563 -27.18 5.97 -5.94
N LEU A 564 -26.90 4.74 -5.50
CA LEU A 564 -26.82 4.39 -4.08
C LEU A 564 -25.68 5.18 -3.39
N HIS A 565 -24.51 5.26 -4.01
CA HIS A 565 -23.38 6.01 -3.45
C HIS A 565 -23.73 7.49 -3.28
N ALA A 566 -24.32 8.12 -4.30
CA ALA A 566 -24.77 9.52 -4.21
C ALA A 566 -25.81 9.72 -3.11
N ALA A 567 -26.78 8.81 -2.97
CA ALA A 567 -27.80 8.87 -1.93
C ALA A 567 -27.21 8.68 -0.52
N LEU A 568 -26.26 7.76 -0.35
CA LEU A 568 -25.53 7.58 0.91
C LEU A 568 -24.77 8.84 1.32
N GLN A 569 -24.04 9.47 0.39
CA GLN A 569 -23.33 10.72 0.68
C GLN A 569 -24.27 11.87 0.99
N HIS A 570 -25.42 11.95 0.31
CA HIS A 570 -26.41 12.99 0.58
C HIS A 570 -26.99 12.92 2.00
N HIS A 571 -27.33 11.70 2.45
CA HIS A 571 -28.00 11.50 3.75
C HIS A 571 -27.05 11.28 4.92
N LEU A 572 -25.88 10.69 4.70
CA LEU A 572 -24.93 10.36 5.75
C LEU A 572 -23.72 11.32 5.81
N GLY A 573 -23.48 12.06 4.71
CA GLY A 573 -22.36 12.99 4.59
C GLY A 573 -21.23 12.48 3.68
N PRO A 574 -20.27 13.36 3.33
CA PRO A 574 -19.22 13.09 2.34
C PRO A 574 -18.24 11.95 2.75
N HIS A 575 -18.26 11.54 4.02
CA HIS A 575 -17.44 10.41 4.51
C HIS A 575 -17.97 9.03 4.06
N ALA A 576 -19.21 8.95 3.57
CA ALA A 576 -19.78 7.69 3.06
C ALA A 576 -19.16 7.33 1.69
N VAL A 577 -17.85 7.12 1.67
CA VAL A 577 -17.06 6.79 0.47
C VAL A 577 -16.99 5.28 0.30
N GLN A 578 -16.99 4.86 -0.96
CA GLN A 578 -16.82 3.46 -1.34
C GLN A 578 -15.52 2.87 -0.77
N GLN A 579 -15.66 1.70 -0.13
CA GLN A 579 -14.56 0.88 0.37
C GLN A 579 -14.41 -0.42 -0.42
N GLY A 580 -15.47 -0.83 -1.11
CA GLY A 580 -15.53 -1.98 -1.99
C GLY A 580 -16.90 -2.06 -2.65
N SER A 581 -16.99 -2.80 -3.74
CA SER A 581 -18.26 -3.12 -4.36
C SER A 581 -18.20 -4.48 -5.05
N LYS A 582 -19.36 -5.11 -5.18
CA LYS A 582 -19.58 -6.22 -6.09
C LYS A 582 -20.86 -5.94 -6.87
N VAL A 583 -20.77 -5.97 -8.20
CA VAL A 583 -21.89 -5.76 -9.10
C VAL A 583 -22.10 -7.04 -9.88
N ASP A 584 -23.22 -7.71 -9.64
CA ASP A 584 -23.65 -8.92 -10.34
C ASP A 584 -25.03 -8.70 -11.00
N ALA A 585 -25.50 -9.65 -11.79
CA ALA A 585 -26.75 -9.54 -12.53
C ALA A 585 -27.97 -9.40 -11.61
N ASP A 586 -27.98 -10.12 -10.49
CA ASP A 586 -29.11 -10.22 -9.57
C ASP A 586 -28.97 -9.37 -8.30
N LEU A 587 -27.74 -8.92 -7.97
CA LEU A 587 -27.47 -8.17 -6.75
C LEU A 587 -26.27 -7.22 -6.91
N LEU A 588 -26.26 -6.18 -6.10
CA LEU A 588 -25.06 -5.38 -5.85
C LEU A 588 -24.74 -5.39 -4.35
N ARG A 589 -23.45 -5.36 -4.02
CA ARG A 589 -22.96 -5.07 -2.70
C ARG A 589 -22.15 -3.79 -2.76
N PHE A 590 -22.39 -2.90 -1.82
CA PHE A 590 -21.67 -1.64 -1.71
C PHE A 590 -21.15 -1.47 -0.28
N ASP A 591 -19.87 -1.58 -0.11
CA ASP A 591 -19.18 -1.42 1.16
C ASP A 591 -18.72 0.03 1.27
N PHE A 592 -19.04 0.72 2.36
CA PHE A 592 -18.71 2.14 2.53
C PHE A 592 -18.34 2.48 3.96
N ALA A 593 -17.65 3.61 4.14
CA ALA A 593 -17.24 4.10 5.45
C ALA A 593 -18.40 4.77 6.18
N HIS A 594 -18.92 4.15 7.26
CA HIS A 594 -19.89 4.76 8.16
C HIS A 594 -19.73 4.25 9.58
N GLY A 595 -19.91 5.14 10.56
CA GLY A 595 -19.53 4.89 11.96
C GLY A 595 -20.58 4.18 12.81
N SER A 596 -21.82 4.09 12.37
CA SER A 596 -22.95 3.54 13.15
C SER A 596 -23.94 2.80 12.25
N ALA A 597 -24.82 2.02 12.84
CA ALA A 597 -25.95 1.46 12.11
C ALA A 597 -26.84 2.60 11.57
N ILE A 598 -27.29 2.46 10.32
CA ILE A 598 -28.23 3.42 9.71
C ILE A 598 -29.64 3.08 10.24
N ASP A 599 -30.34 4.10 10.73
CA ASP A 599 -31.71 3.93 11.19
C ASP A 599 -32.69 3.68 10.03
N HIS A 600 -33.86 3.11 10.34
CA HIS A 600 -34.82 2.72 9.33
C HIS A 600 -35.41 3.90 8.53
N ASP A 601 -35.54 5.07 9.12
CA ASP A 601 -36.11 6.22 8.42
C ASP A 601 -35.08 6.80 7.43
N THR A 602 -33.82 6.88 7.81
CA THR A 602 -32.71 7.23 6.91
C THR A 602 -32.57 6.21 5.77
N LEU A 603 -32.67 4.89 6.04
CA LEU A 603 -32.67 3.87 4.99
C LEU A 603 -33.82 4.07 3.98
N ARG A 604 -35.02 4.39 4.45
CA ARG A 604 -36.19 4.68 3.57
C ARG A 604 -35.95 5.94 2.72
N GLN A 605 -35.31 6.96 3.27
CA GLN A 605 -34.96 8.18 2.53
C GLN A 605 -33.95 7.88 1.42
N ILE A 606 -32.91 7.10 1.72
CA ILE A 606 -31.91 6.64 0.74
C ILE A 606 -32.60 5.85 -0.38
N GLU A 607 -33.41 4.86 -0.02
CA GLU A 607 -34.20 4.05 -0.97
C GLU A 607 -35.13 4.94 -1.83
N GLY A 608 -35.82 5.87 -1.21
CA GLY A 608 -36.72 6.81 -1.89
C GLY A 608 -35.97 7.69 -2.90
N MET A 609 -34.79 8.18 -2.54
CA MET A 609 -33.96 8.97 -3.45
C MET A 609 -33.48 8.17 -4.65
N VAL A 610 -32.97 6.94 -4.43
CA VAL A 610 -32.55 6.04 -5.51
C VAL A 610 -33.71 5.74 -6.45
N ASN A 611 -34.87 5.33 -5.90
CA ASN A 611 -36.07 5.00 -6.68
C ASN A 611 -36.59 6.20 -7.48
N ALA A 612 -36.55 7.41 -6.91
CA ALA A 612 -36.96 8.62 -7.61
C ALA A 612 -36.09 8.88 -8.85
N ARG A 613 -34.78 8.67 -8.76
CA ARG A 613 -33.84 8.82 -9.89
C ARG A 613 -34.04 7.73 -10.95
N VAL A 614 -34.29 6.49 -10.53
CA VAL A 614 -34.62 5.37 -11.44
C VAL A 614 -35.92 5.66 -12.20
N LEU A 615 -36.99 6.08 -11.51
CA LEU A 615 -38.26 6.41 -12.11
C LEU A 615 -38.21 7.63 -13.02
N ALA A 616 -37.36 8.61 -12.72
CA ALA A 616 -37.13 9.78 -13.58
C ALA A 616 -36.41 9.42 -14.89
N ALA A 617 -35.87 8.19 -15.01
CA ALA A 617 -35.14 7.70 -16.19
C ALA A 617 -34.08 8.69 -16.67
N VAL A 618 -33.32 9.26 -15.74
CA VAL A 618 -32.30 10.29 -16.04
C VAL A 618 -31.28 9.77 -17.04
N PRO A 619 -30.90 10.58 -18.03
CA PRO A 619 -29.94 10.17 -19.04
C PRO A 619 -28.55 9.96 -18.43
N VAL A 620 -27.87 8.93 -18.92
CA VAL A 620 -26.46 8.66 -18.57
C VAL A 620 -25.60 9.08 -19.75
N SER A 621 -24.72 10.05 -19.52
CA SER A 621 -23.79 10.54 -20.53
C SER A 621 -22.34 10.28 -20.12
N ALA A 622 -21.44 10.14 -21.09
CA ALA A 622 -20.02 10.00 -20.87
C ALA A 622 -19.23 10.96 -21.76
N ARG A 623 -18.27 11.68 -21.15
CA ARG A 623 -17.39 12.61 -21.85
C ARG A 623 -15.93 12.30 -21.53
N LEU A 624 -15.07 12.44 -22.54
CA LEU A 624 -13.61 12.43 -22.33
C LEU A 624 -13.17 13.88 -22.09
N LEU A 625 -12.54 14.15 -20.96
CA LEU A 625 -12.05 15.48 -20.63
C LEU A 625 -10.77 15.40 -19.76
N PRO A 626 -9.99 16.49 -19.71
CA PRO A 626 -8.82 16.56 -18.85
C PRO A 626 -9.18 16.33 -17.39
N LEU A 627 -8.32 15.62 -16.65
CA LEU A 627 -8.52 15.29 -15.24
C LEU A 627 -8.80 16.54 -14.36
N ALA A 628 -8.10 17.66 -14.66
CA ALA A 628 -8.30 18.92 -13.92
C ALA A 628 -9.71 19.48 -14.13
N GLU A 629 -10.26 19.35 -15.33
CA GLU A 629 -11.61 19.81 -15.67
C GLU A 629 -12.67 18.92 -15.00
N ALA A 630 -12.47 17.58 -15.01
CA ALA A 630 -13.34 16.64 -14.32
C ALA A 630 -13.41 16.94 -12.80
N ARG A 631 -12.28 17.29 -12.18
CA ARG A 631 -12.23 17.71 -10.77
C ARG A 631 -12.99 19.00 -10.52
N HIS A 632 -12.83 19.97 -11.42
CA HIS A 632 -13.52 21.27 -11.29
C HIS A 632 -15.05 21.10 -11.45
N GLU A 633 -15.51 20.17 -12.29
CA GLU A 633 -16.93 19.81 -12.42
C GLU A 633 -17.46 18.98 -11.23
N GLY A 634 -16.64 18.66 -10.24
CA GLY A 634 -17.05 17.91 -9.06
C GLY A 634 -17.16 16.41 -9.28
N ALA A 635 -16.45 15.84 -10.27
CA ALA A 635 -16.41 14.40 -10.47
C ALA A 635 -15.96 13.69 -9.21
N MET A 636 -16.71 12.65 -8.82
CA MET A 636 -16.37 11.79 -7.70
C MET A 636 -15.14 10.96 -8.06
N MET A 637 -14.10 11.07 -7.24
CA MET A 637 -12.83 10.36 -7.40
C MET A 637 -12.53 9.57 -6.13
N LEU A 638 -12.12 8.32 -6.29
CA LEU A 638 -11.71 7.49 -5.14
C LEU A 638 -10.34 7.95 -4.66
N PHE A 639 -10.20 8.05 -3.35
CA PHE A 639 -8.94 8.41 -2.70
C PHE A 639 -7.92 7.28 -2.93
N GLY A 640 -6.69 7.65 -3.34
CA GLY A 640 -5.61 6.68 -3.58
C GLY A 640 -5.60 6.05 -4.97
N GLU A 641 -6.54 6.38 -5.84
CA GLU A 641 -6.53 5.96 -7.25
C GLU A 641 -5.73 6.94 -8.12
N LYS A 642 -4.95 6.42 -9.05
CA LYS A 642 -4.24 7.23 -10.05
C LYS A 642 -5.09 7.30 -11.33
N TYR A 643 -5.49 8.50 -11.68
CA TYR A 643 -6.27 8.74 -12.89
C TYR A 643 -5.35 9.24 -14.01
N PRO A 644 -5.57 8.84 -15.29
CA PRO A 644 -4.85 9.36 -16.43
C PRO A 644 -5.17 10.85 -16.65
N ASP A 645 -4.33 11.54 -17.44
CA ASP A 645 -4.52 12.98 -17.75
C ASP A 645 -5.85 13.28 -18.44
N VAL A 646 -6.37 12.33 -19.22
CA VAL A 646 -7.71 12.39 -19.84
C VAL A 646 -8.55 11.25 -19.26
N VAL A 647 -9.67 11.62 -18.64
CA VAL A 647 -10.59 10.68 -17.99
C VAL A 647 -11.92 10.61 -18.71
N ARG A 648 -12.58 9.46 -18.62
CA ARG A 648 -13.97 9.27 -19.05
C ARG A 648 -14.89 9.59 -17.87
N MET A 649 -15.40 10.82 -17.82
CA MET A 649 -16.38 11.23 -16.82
C MET A 649 -17.78 10.76 -17.23
N VAL A 650 -18.46 10.07 -16.32
CA VAL A 650 -19.85 9.63 -16.48
C VAL A 650 -20.75 10.49 -15.61
N THR A 651 -21.80 11.03 -16.19
CA THR A 651 -22.77 11.89 -15.51
C THR A 651 -24.17 11.28 -15.60
N MET A 652 -24.87 11.32 -14.46
CA MET A 652 -26.29 10.96 -14.33
C MET A 652 -27.02 12.20 -13.80
N ASP A 653 -27.78 12.91 -14.64
CA ASP A 653 -28.42 14.18 -14.29
C ASP A 653 -29.55 14.05 -13.27
#